data_7b7285b7146735a9c19ea8e8df22458a
#
_entry.id   7b7285b7146735a9c19ea8e8df22458a
#
_cell.length_a   1.000
_cell.length_b   1.000
_cell.length_c   1.000
_cell.angle_alpha   90.00
_cell.angle_beta   90.00
_cell.angle_gamma   90.00
#
_symmetry.space_group_name_H-M   'P 1'
#
loop_
_entity.id
_entity.type
_entity.pdbx_description
1 polymer ?
#
loop_
_entity_poly.entity_id
_entity_poly.type
_entity_poly.pdbx_seq_one_letter_code
_entity_poly.pdbx_strand_id
1 'polypeptide(L)'
;MAGVKYIGPVFDGCYDSETEVLTADGWKFFSELSFGDPLATLNPSGYLEYHKPEQLIAKDWEGEMCHFYNHRAGIDLLVTPDHNMYVAPEIFRRNNRKCSGFRFEKAAQVLGKYRLFKKDCLNAVPDLPFVEICGRQIKTEEWLEFLGYYLSEGSSTVTPNKHYIVQIRQTGIHLDKMAAALQRITTNKVNVRKEERAIVNDKNLAIYLKSTFGDKYHKYIPREILNQCSSNQLLVLFSALMLGDGHAPKDGGSSYTTASIRLRDDFMELLLKTGLSGSYTKVQEKGDKIQIYGRDCVCREDNWNISVRWKQQLCAIDGANWGNGDATKNTSITYKGKVYCASVPNHTLFVRRNGKAVWCGNSGYAEAARNYVLSIHRQGYPVTLAPISFERTRPDLGKDGDTLRELINARIDYDKVIVHSTPDLWENFTRFEKNKYIIGYTVWESSKIHPTWVTACNKANEVWLPCDWNMKVFKESGVTVPLHKVPHAIEVPNMGSLPTFDLNGLDGNPFVFTSIFQWQERKNPYALLSAYCAAFSGVEDVILVLKTYLFDHSGDKEQIRKLIMEYKNFINLPHFPKMFLVVENMSRENILALHKRSDCFILLQRSEGWGLPHFEAAACGKPVITPGYGGQTEFLKPDNSYLTNYTLTPVCGMNKFSPYYRGDQYWCEPDLENAINIMRHVYNNRDESRAKGAKARDYISENFTWDRIGKMVVARLSELDKSRS
;
A
#
# COMPACT_ATOMS: atom_id res chain seq x y z
N MET A 1 -32.18 26.00 -15.24
CA MET A 1 -31.46 25.78 -13.96
C MET A 1 -30.03 25.43 -14.33
N ALA A 2 -29.08 26.29 -13.98
CA ALA A 2 -27.66 25.98 -14.23
C ALA A 2 -27.22 24.90 -13.24
N GLY A 3 -26.40 23.97 -13.71
CA GLY A 3 -25.91 22.85 -12.89
C GLY A 3 -24.77 23.22 -11.94
N VAL A 4 -24.14 22.19 -11.37
CA VAL A 4 -22.98 22.31 -10.50
C VAL A 4 -21.82 21.47 -11.04
N LYS A 5 -20.61 22.02 -11.00
CA LYS A 5 -19.36 21.28 -11.21
C LYS A 5 -18.80 20.84 -9.87
N TYR A 6 -18.64 19.54 -9.67
CA TYR A 6 -18.01 18.97 -8.49
C TYR A 6 -16.55 18.65 -8.78
N ILE A 7 -15.62 19.23 -8.02
CA ILE A 7 -14.20 19.00 -8.13
C ILE A 7 -13.76 18.21 -6.88
N GLY A 8 -13.33 16.97 -7.07
CA GLY A 8 -12.95 16.09 -5.95
C GLY A 8 -12.07 14.94 -6.38
N PRO A 9 -11.40 14.24 -5.44
CA PRO A 9 -10.59 13.05 -5.73
C PRO A 9 -11.50 11.93 -6.22
N VAL A 10 -11.24 11.41 -7.42
CA VAL A 10 -12.08 10.38 -8.05
C VAL A 10 -11.28 9.25 -8.67
N PHE A 11 -10.02 9.46 -8.99
CA PHE A 11 -9.21 8.54 -9.77
C PHE A 11 -8.04 7.94 -9.06
N ASP A 12 -7.75 6.73 -9.51
CA ASP A 12 -6.59 5.94 -9.18
C ASP A 12 -5.59 6.01 -10.34
N GLY A 13 -4.34 6.37 -10.07
CA GLY A 13 -3.28 6.43 -11.07
C GLY A 13 -2.89 5.03 -11.55
N CYS A 14 -2.55 4.89 -12.85
CA CYS A 14 -2.34 3.62 -13.51
C CYS A 14 -1.00 3.54 -14.24
N TYR A 15 -0.56 2.30 -14.53
CA TYR A 15 0.55 1.91 -15.38
C TYR A 15 0.05 1.55 -16.79
N ASP A 16 0.93 1.56 -17.78
CA ASP A 16 0.65 1.05 -19.12
C ASP A 16 0.52 -0.48 -19.17
N SER A 17 0.14 -1.02 -20.34
CA SER A 17 -0.06 -2.47 -20.52
C SER A 17 1.24 -3.29 -20.55
N GLU A 18 2.40 -2.67 -20.71
CA GLU A 18 3.70 -3.33 -20.76
C GLU A 18 4.39 -3.40 -19.39
N THR A 19 3.78 -2.83 -18.37
CA THR A 19 4.29 -2.88 -17.00
C THR A 19 3.87 -4.18 -16.33
N GLU A 20 4.84 -4.89 -15.74
CA GLU A 20 4.66 -6.08 -14.93
C GLU A 20 4.77 -5.73 -13.44
N VAL A 21 4.17 -6.54 -12.58
CA VAL A 21 4.28 -6.45 -11.13
C VAL A 21 4.80 -7.77 -10.56
N LEU A 22 5.64 -7.69 -9.53
CA LEU A 22 6.12 -8.88 -8.83
C LEU A 22 5.03 -9.43 -7.91
N THR A 23 4.73 -10.72 -8.07
CA THR A 23 3.83 -11.49 -7.17
C THR A 23 4.64 -12.52 -6.37
N ALA A 24 4.03 -13.18 -5.38
CA ALA A 24 4.63 -14.30 -4.67
C ALA A 24 5.00 -15.46 -5.61
N ASP A 25 4.34 -15.58 -6.76
CA ASP A 25 4.56 -16.62 -7.77
C ASP A 25 5.44 -16.16 -8.95
N GLY A 26 6.03 -14.96 -8.87
CA GLY A 26 6.87 -14.35 -9.90
C GLY A 26 6.23 -13.16 -10.58
N TRP A 27 6.81 -12.72 -11.69
CA TRP A 27 6.37 -11.55 -12.45
C TRP A 27 5.12 -11.86 -13.29
N LYS A 28 4.15 -10.95 -13.24
CA LYS A 28 2.93 -10.99 -14.06
C LYS A 28 2.63 -9.62 -14.65
N PHE A 29 2.06 -9.59 -15.84
CA PHE A 29 1.42 -8.36 -16.33
C PHE A 29 0.19 -8.05 -15.47
N PHE A 30 -0.13 -6.76 -15.32
CA PHE A 30 -1.32 -6.36 -14.57
C PHE A 30 -2.62 -6.95 -15.17
N SER A 31 -2.65 -7.22 -16.48
CA SER A 31 -3.77 -7.85 -17.16
C SER A 31 -3.99 -9.32 -16.78
N GLU A 32 -3.00 -9.98 -16.21
CA GLU A 32 -3.01 -11.39 -15.80
C GLU A 32 -3.34 -11.56 -14.30
N LEU A 33 -3.46 -10.45 -13.56
CA LEU A 33 -3.68 -10.49 -12.12
C LEU A 33 -5.12 -10.90 -11.77
N SER A 34 -5.21 -11.64 -10.67
CA SER A 34 -6.44 -11.97 -9.96
C SER A 34 -6.37 -11.49 -8.50
N PHE A 35 -7.50 -11.41 -7.80
CA PHE A 35 -7.54 -11.12 -6.37
C PHE A 35 -6.86 -12.21 -5.50
N GLY A 36 -6.51 -13.35 -6.10
CA GLY A 36 -5.77 -14.42 -5.44
C GLY A 36 -4.25 -14.21 -5.40
N ASP A 37 -3.70 -13.33 -6.26
CA ASP A 37 -2.26 -13.10 -6.43
C ASP A 37 -1.69 -12.15 -5.37
N PRO A 38 -0.82 -12.60 -4.43
CA PRO A 38 -0.18 -11.69 -3.49
C PRO A 38 0.90 -10.87 -4.22
N LEU A 39 0.80 -9.54 -4.17
CA LEU A 39 1.70 -8.60 -4.82
C LEU A 39 2.81 -8.15 -3.87
N ALA A 40 4.03 -8.01 -4.39
CA ALA A 40 5.17 -7.47 -3.67
C ALA A 40 4.94 -5.99 -3.32
N THR A 41 5.06 -5.67 -2.05
CA THR A 41 4.88 -4.33 -1.51
C THR A 41 5.93 -4.05 -0.43
N LEU A 42 6.24 -2.78 -0.18
CA LEU A 42 7.12 -2.37 0.92
C LEU A 42 6.27 -1.95 2.11
N ASN A 43 6.57 -2.51 3.27
CA ASN A 43 6.11 -1.86 4.48
C ASN A 43 6.91 -0.57 4.74
N PRO A 44 6.43 0.33 5.61
CA PRO A 44 7.08 1.61 5.86
C PRO A 44 8.49 1.53 6.45
N SER A 45 8.85 0.40 7.04
CA SER A 45 10.22 0.14 7.50
C SER A 45 11.16 -0.33 6.38
N GLY A 46 10.62 -0.49 5.14
CA GLY A 46 11.38 -0.90 3.97
C GLY A 46 11.53 -2.41 3.79
N TYR A 47 10.79 -3.22 4.55
CA TYR A 47 10.75 -4.66 4.38
C TYR A 47 9.78 -5.07 3.27
N LEU A 48 10.17 -6.09 2.52
CA LEU A 48 9.33 -6.75 1.52
C LEU A 48 8.23 -7.55 2.20
N GLU A 49 7.02 -7.34 1.74
CA GLU A 49 5.82 -8.11 2.09
C GLU A 49 5.05 -8.48 0.84
N TYR A 50 4.14 -9.45 0.96
CA TYR A 50 3.25 -9.85 -0.13
C TYR A 50 1.81 -9.75 0.34
N HIS A 51 1.01 -8.92 -0.34
CA HIS A 51 -0.40 -8.69 -0.01
C HIS A 51 -1.29 -8.93 -1.23
N LYS A 52 -2.43 -9.58 -1.00
CA LYS A 52 -3.46 -9.70 -2.04
C LYS A 52 -4.00 -8.32 -2.39
N PRO A 53 -4.28 -8.06 -3.67
CA PRO A 53 -4.84 -6.77 -4.08
C PRO A 53 -6.24 -6.57 -3.47
N GLU A 54 -6.47 -5.38 -2.95
CA GLU A 54 -7.79 -4.93 -2.49
C GLU A 54 -8.66 -4.50 -3.67
N GLN A 55 -8.00 -4.03 -4.74
CA GLN A 55 -8.65 -3.59 -5.97
C GLN A 55 -7.73 -3.88 -7.15
N LEU A 56 -8.32 -4.33 -8.26
CA LEU A 56 -7.69 -4.44 -9.56
C LEU A 56 -8.38 -3.48 -10.51
N ILE A 57 -7.60 -2.67 -11.21
CA ILE A 57 -8.07 -1.63 -12.11
C ILE A 57 -7.56 -1.94 -13.50
N ALA A 58 -8.47 -1.97 -14.47
CA ALA A 58 -8.17 -2.03 -15.89
C ALA A 58 -9.09 -1.07 -16.63
N LYS A 59 -8.54 -0.15 -17.41
CA LYS A 59 -9.34 0.84 -18.13
C LYS A 59 -8.71 1.22 -19.47
N ASP A 60 -9.53 1.64 -20.43
CA ASP A 60 -9.05 2.24 -21.65
C ASP A 60 -8.58 3.69 -21.37
N TRP A 61 -7.44 4.04 -21.93
CA TRP A 61 -6.81 5.35 -21.79
C TRP A 61 -6.49 5.96 -23.15
N GLU A 62 -6.84 7.21 -23.33
CA GLU A 62 -6.40 8.01 -24.47
C GLU A 62 -6.04 9.41 -23.95
N GLY A 63 -4.74 9.73 -23.90
CA GLY A 63 -4.25 11.00 -23.38
C GLY A 63 -2.76 10.96 -23.06
N GLU A 64 -2.29 11.99 -22.38
CA GLU A 64 -0.90 12.12 -21.97
C GLU A 64 -0.55 11.15 -20.83
N MET A 65 0.63 10.53 -20.90
CA MET A 65 1.24 9.74 -19.81
C MET A 65 2.65 10.27 -19.52
N CYS A 66 3.03 10.18 -18.25
CA CYS A 66 4.37 10.55 -17.79
C CYS A 66 5.35 9.41 -18.03
N HIS A 67 6.37 9.61 -18.88
CA HIS A 67 7.41 8.64 -19.14
C HIS A 67 8.69 9.02 -18.39
N PHE A 68 9.08 8.18 -17.44
CA PHE A 68 10.30 8.28 -16.65
C PHE A 68 11.29 7.23 -17.15
N TYR A 69 12.28 7.63 -17.90
CA TYR A 69 13.27 6.72 -18.47
C TYR A 69 14.68 7.16 -18.18
N ASN A 70 15.52 6.26 -17.68
CA ASN A 70 16.94 6.45 -17.55
C ASN A 70 17.66 5.11 -17.74
N HIS A 71 18.35 4.96 -18.86
CA HIS A 71 19.06 3.71 -19.19
C HIS A 71 20.12 3.36 -18.15
N ARG A 72 20.95 4.34 -17.75
CA ARG A 72 22.05 4.13 -16.78
C ARG A 72 21.53 3.84 -15.39
N ALA A 73 20.45 4.48 -14.96
CA ALA A 73 19.80 4.23 -13.69
C ALA A 73 18.95 2.95 -13.70
N GLY A 74 18.68 2.38 -14.87
CA GLY A 74 17.80 1.22 -15.01
C GLY A 74 16.37 1.53 -14.57
N ILE A 75 15.81 2.67 -15.00
CA ILE A 75 14.43 3.10 -14.76
C ILE A 75 13.70 3.16 -16.08
N ASP A 76 12.50 2.61 -16.11
CA ASP A 76 11.52 2.77 -17.19
C ASP A 76 10.12 2.65 -16.56
N LEU A 77 9.37 3.74 -16.56
CA LEU A 77 8.01 3.81 -16.04
C LEU A 77 7.17 4.66 -16.97
N LEU A 78 6.05 4.14 -17.39
CA LEU A 78 5.04 4.87 -18.14
C LEU A 78 3.74 4.82 -17.34
N VAL A 79 3.37 5.96 -16.77
CA VAL A 79 2.27 6.07 -15.82
C VAL A 79 1.38 7.25 -16.12
N THR A 80 0.14 7.19 -15.68
CA THR A 80 -0.78 8.32 -15.78
C THR A 80 -0.31 9.47 -14.89
N PRO A 81 -0.57 10.74 -15.22
CA PRO A 81 -0.05 11.90 -14.48
C PRO A 81 -0.46 12.00 -13.02
N ASP A 82 -1.60 11.43 -12.67
CA ASP A 82 -2.12 11.35 -11.30
C ASP A 82 -1.58 10.17 -10.49
N HIS A 83 -0.74 9.33 -11.11
CA HIS A 83 -0.13 8.18 -10.44
C HIS A 83 0.75 8.59 -9.27
N ASN A 84 0.69 7.82 -8.18
CA ASN A 84 1.52 8.04 -7.00
C ASN A 84 2.92 7.48 -7.23
N MET A 85 3.90 8.34 -7.41
CA MET A 85 5.31 7.98 -7.52
C MET A 85 5.92 7.86 -6.14
N TYR A 86 6.59 6.75 -5.83
CA TYR A 86 7.31 6.58 -4.55
C TYR A 86 8.75 7.05 -4.71
N VAL A 87 8.99 8.32 -4.40
CA VAL A 87 10.24 9.04 -4.71
C VAL A 87 10.77 9.85 -3.54
N ALA A 88 12.06 10.21 -3.62
CA ALA A 88 12.68 11.10 -2.64
C ALA A 88 13.41 12.27 -3.33
N PRO A 89 13.28 13.52 -2.84
CA PRO A 89 14.14 14.62 -3.23
C PRO A 89 15.54 14.43 -2.64
N GLU A 90 16.56 14.76 -3.42
CA GLU A 90 17.95 14.80 -2.94
C GLU A 90 18.24 16.15 -2.30
N ILE A 91 18.81 16.14 -1.08
CA ILE A 91 19.29 17.36 -0.43
C ILE A 91 20.79 17.49 -0.70
N PHE A 92 21.16 18.42 -1.59
CA PHE A 92 22.57 18.82 -1.81
C PHE A 92 23.09 19.59 -0.60
N ARG A 93 23.88 18.95 0.25
CA ARG A 93 24.80 19.67 1.16
C ARG A 93 26.22 19.34 0.72
N ARG A 94 27.09 20.39 0.63
CA ARG A 94 28.50 20.31 0.21
C ARG A 94 29.11 18.94 0.57
N ASN A 95 29.39 18.13 -0.46
CA ASN A 95 30.03 16.79 -0.42
C ASN A 95 29.27 15.64 0.29
N ASN A 96 28.02 15.80 0.69
CA ASN A 96 27.24 14.72 1.29
C ASN A 96 25.82 14.68 0.66
N ARG A 97 25.55 13.65 -0.13
CA ARG A 97 24.23 13.41 -0.70
C ARG A 97 23.38 12.72 0.38
N LYS A 98 22.38 13.41 0.94
CA LYS A 98 21.40 12.82 1.86
C LYS A 98 20.05 12.72 1.18
N CYS A 99 19.45 11.53 1.28
CA CYS A 99 18.06 11.30 0.93
C CYS A 99 17.17 11.86 2.06
N SER A 100 16.15 12.64 1.72
CA SER A 100 15.21 13.23 2.71
C SER A 100 14.07 12.28 3.10
N GLY A 101 14.15 10.99 2.73
CA GLY A 101 13.10 9.99 2.91
C GLY A 101 12.19 9.88 1.67
N PHE A 102 11.74 8.65 1.39
CA PHE A 102 10.80 8.36 0.31
C PHE A 102 9.39 8.76 0.70
N ARG A 103 8.65 9.31 -0.26
CA ARG A 103 7.26 9.73 -0.09
C ARG A 103 6.50 9.62 -1.40
N PHE A 104 5.18 9.68 -1.34
CA PHE A 104 4.36 9.74 -2.53
C PHE A 104 4.28 11.17 -3.08
N GLU A 105 4.60 11.31 -4.38
CA GLU A 105 4.38 12.54 -5.16
C GLU A 105 3.65 12.14 -6.45
N LYS A 106 2.76 12.99 -6.97
CA LYS A 106 2.06 12.70 -8.23
C LYS A 106 3.03 12.72 -9.42
N ALA A 107 2.85 11.82 -10.39
CA ALA A 107 3.73 11.72 -11.56
C ALA A 107 3.88 13.05 -12.29
N ALA A 108 2.79 13.79 -12.51
CA ALA A 108 2.83 15.13 -13.09
C ALA A 108 3.65 16.14 -12.26
N GLN A 109 3.73 15.96 -10.94
CA GLN A 109 4.55 16.81 -10.06
C GLN A 109 6.02 16.43 -10.06
N VAL A 110 6.32 15.16 -10.36
CA VAL A 110 7.67 14.61 -10.46
C VAL A 110 8.28 14.91 -11.82
N LEU A 111 7.44 15.03 -12.86
CA LEU A 111 7.89 15.30 -14.22
C LEU A 111 8.73 16.58 -14.29
N GLY A 112 9.89 16.52 -14.92
CA GLY A 112 10.83 17.64 -15.01
C GLY A 112 11.61 17.95 -13.72
N LYS A 113 11.49 17.13 -12.67
CA LYS A 113 12.21 17.32 -11.40
C LYS A 113 13.21 16.20 -11.15
N TYR A 114 14.33 16.54 -10.50
CA TYR A 114 15.27 15.54 -10.01
C TYR A 114 14.66 14.77 -8.84
N ARG A 115 14.55 13.45 -8.97
CA ARG A 115 14.05 12.54 -7.92
C ARG A 115 14.84 11.24 -7.87
N LEU A 116 15.02 10.73 -6.68
CA LEU A 116 15.55 9.40 -6.43
C LEU A 116 14.40 8.38 -6.43
N PHE A 117 14.63 7.24 -7.06
CA PHE A 117 13.72 6.09 -7.11
C PHE A 117 14.29 4.93 -6.31
N LYS A 118 13.47 4.24 -5.53
CA LYS A 118 13.88 3.10 -4.71
C LYS A 118 13.85 1.81 -5.52
N LYS A 119 14.89 0.98 -5.40
CA LYS A 119 15.02 -0.29 -6.12
C LYS A 119 15.34 -1.49 -5.22
N ASP A 120 15.67 -1.27 -3.96
CA ASP A 120 16.02 -2.27 -2.96
C ASP A 120 14.92 -2.47 -1.92
N CYS A 121 15.02 -3.52 -1.13
CA CYS A 121 14.21 -3.72 0.07
C CYS A 121 15.02 -4.42 1.16
N LEU A 122 14.47 -4.48 2.36
CA LEU A 122 14.87 -5.39 3.41
C LEU A 122 14.02 -6.66 3.32
N ASN A 123 14.59 -7.81 3.65
CA ASN A 123 13.88 -9.08 3.70
C ASN A 123 14.01 -9.66 5.11
N ALA A 124 12.90 -9.88 5.79
CA ALA A 124 12.85 -10.32 7.19
C ALA A 124 12.68 -11.85 7.35
N VAL A 125 12.78 -12.60 6.26
CA VAL A 125 12.66 -14.06 6.30
C VAL A 125 13.82 -14.64 7.14
N PRO A 126 13.54 -15.48 8.16
CA PRO A 126 14.58 -16.10 8.99
C PRO A 126 15.35 -17.17 8.21
N ASP A 127 16.50 -17.60 8.74
CA ASP A 127 17.28 -18.69 8.17
C ASP A 127 16.48 -20.00 8.17
N LEU A 128 16.46 -20.67 7.02
CA LEU A 128 15.96 -22.03 6.86
C LEU A 128 17.11 -23.00 7.13
N PRO A 129 17.09 -23.78 8.21
CA PRO A 129 18.28 -24.56 8.59
C PRO A 129 18.59 -25.73 7.64
N PHE A 130 17.56 -26.39 7.13
CA PHE A 130 17.70 -27.57 6.25
C PHE A 130 16.66 -27.56 5.15
N VAL A 131 17.02 -28.12 4.01
CA VAL A 131 16.11 -28.48 2.92
C VAL A 131 16.07 -30.00 2.76
N GLU A 132 14.93 -30.54 2.37
CA GLU A 132 14.80 -31.97 2.08
C GLU A 132 14.93 -32.23 0.58
N ILE A 133 16.00 -32.91 0.19
CA ILE A 133 16.28 -33.25 -1.22
C ILE A 133 16.48 -34.76 -1.33
N CYS A 134 15.66 -35.39 -2.13
CA CYS A 134 15.69 -36.86 -2.36
C CYS A 134 15.60 -37.67 -1.05
N GLY A 135 14.76 -37.24 -0.09
CA GLY A 135 14.60 -37.88 1.23
C GLY A 135 15.77 -37.68 2.18
N ARG A 136 16.63 -36.68 1.94
CA ARG A 136 17.78 -36.34 2.78
C ARG A 136 17.70 -34.89 3.22
N GLN A 137 17.97 -34.67 4.50
CA GLN A 137 18.17 -33.34 5.05
C GLN A 137 19.57 -32.83 4.69
N ILE A 138 19.63 -31.71 3.97
CA ILE A 138 20.88 -31.05 3.56
C ILE A 138 20.84 -29.64 4.18
N LYS A 139 21.97 -29.16 4.69
CA LYS A 139 22.06 -27.77 5.15
C LYS A 139 21.70 -26.81 4.01
N THR A 140 20.87 -25.85 4.29
CA THR A 140 20.35 -24.96 3.26
C THR A 140 21.46 -24.25 2.48
N GLU A 141 22.51 -23.76 3.16
CA GLU A 141 23.64 -23.08 2.49
C GLU A 141 24.42 -24.02 1.56
N GLU A 142 24.60 -25.28 1.94
CA GLU A 142 25.27 -26.25 1.10
C GLU A 142 24.46 -26.59 -0.17
N TRP A 143 23.14 -26.71 -0.01
CA TRP A 143 22.24 -26.87 -1.14
C TRP A 143 22.23 -25.66 -2.05
N LEU A 144 22.13 -24.45 -1.50
CA LEU A 144 22.08 -23.19 -2.26
C LEU A 144 23.39 -22.95 -3.04
N GLU A 145 24.53 -23.23 -2.44
CA GLU A 145 25.81 -23.13 -3.14
C GLU A 145 25.88 -24.11 -4.31
N PHE A 146 25.54 -25.36 -4.11
CA PHE A 146 25.48 -26.35 -5.19
C PHE A 146 24.45 -25.96 -6.25
N LEU A 147 23.24 -25.53 -5.84
CA LEU A 147 22.17 -25.17 -6.75
C LEU A 147 22.60 -24.02 -7.67
N GLY A 148 23.27 -23.00 -7.14
CA GLY A 148 23.80 -21.88 -7.95
C GLY A 148 24.77 -22.37 -9.03
N TYR A 149 25.73 -23.25 -8.68
CA TYR A 149 26.63 -23.84 -9.64
C TYR A 149 25.92 -24.74 -10.66
N TYR A 150 24.90 -25.47 -10.22
CA TYR A 150 24.12 -26.31 -11.12
C TYR A 150 23.26 -25.50 -12.09
N LEU A 151 22.66 -24.45 -11.61
CA LEU A 151 21.86 -23.55 -12.47
C LEU A 151 22.70 -22.83 -13.53
N SER A 152 23.95 -22.50 -13.23
CA SER A 152 24.87 -21.93 -14.22
C SER A 152 25.49 -23.06 -15.09
N GLU A 153 26.38 -23.86 -14.55
CA GLU A 153 27.30 -24.74 -15.27
C GLU A 153 26.88 -26.24 -15.24
N GLY A 154 25.80 -26.56 -14.52
CA GLY A 154 25.42 -27.94 -14.28
C GLY A 154 24.52 -28.53 -15.38
N SER A 155 24.60 -29.86 -15.50
CA SER A 155 23.63 -30.66 -16.27
C SER A 155 23.44 -32.03 -15.65
N SER A 156 22.30 -32.64 -15.88
CA SER A 156 22.00 -34.01 -15.46
C SER A 156 21.56 -34.85 -16.65
N THR A 157 22.03 -36.09 -16.68
CA THR A 157 21.72 -37.05 -17.74
C THR A 157 21.05 -38.26 -17.11
N VAL A 158 19.88 -38.59 -17.65
CA VAL A 158 19.12 -39.80 -17.34
C VAL A 158 18.84 -40.49 -18.67
N THR A 159 19.38 -41.68 -18.88
CA THR A 159 19.21 -42.45 -20.13
C THR A 159 18.40 -43.73 -19.93
N PRO A 160 17.74 -44.27 -20.97
CA PRO A 160 17.06 -45.57 -20.92
C PRO A 160 17.99 -46.69 -20.45
N ASN A 161 19.29 -46.60 -20.78
CA ASN A 161 20.34 -47.58 -20.38
C ASN A 161 20.84 -47.41 -18.94
N LYS A 162 20.05 -46.71 -18.06
CA LYS A 162 20.30 -46.52 -16.62
C LYS A 162 21.62 -45.79 -16.30
N HIS A 163 22.04 -44.84 -17.16
CA HIS A 163 23.08 -43.88 -16.79
C HIS A 163 22.45 -42.70 -16.07
N TYR A 164 22.90 -42.42 -14.84
CA TYR A 164 22.40 -41.37 -13.96
C TYR A 164 23.58 -40.49 -13.56
N ILE A 165 23.81 -39.41 -14.32
CA ILE A 165 25.00 -38.58 -14.18
C ILE A 165 24.58 -37.15 -13.82
N VAL A 166 25.16 -36.59 -12.77
CA VAL A 166 25.18 -35.17 -12.50
C VAL A 166 26.58 -34.66 -12.79
N GLN A 167 26.69 -33.59 -13.56
CA GLN A 167 27.98 -32.97 -13.88
C GLN A 167 27.92 -31.46 -13.84
N ILE A 168 29.02 -30.83 -13.43
CA ILE A 168 29.28 -29.39 -13.51
C ILE A 168 30.53 -29.20 -14.36
N ARG A 169 30.49 -28.27 -15.34
CA ARG A 169 31.60 -27.98 -16.22
C ARG A 169 32.23 -26.66 -15.84
N GLN A 170 33.50 -26.65 -15.53
CA GLN A 170 34.27 -25.45 -15.23
C GLN A 170 35.78 -25.82 -15.27
N THR A 171 36.65 -24.84 -15.24
CA THR A 171 38.10 -25.00 -15.23
C THR A 171 38.77 -24.28 -14.06
N GLY A 172 39.98 -24.75 -13.71
CA GLY A 172 40.81 -24.14 -12.67
C GLY A 172 40.21 -24.21 -11.26
N ILE A 173 40.57 -23.25 -10.41
CA ILE A 173 40.18 -23.21 -8.98
C ILE A 173 38.66 -23.18 -8.75
N HIS A 174 37.89 -22.72 -9.73
CA HIS A 174 36.45 -22.73 -9.65
C HIS A 174 35.87 -24.13 -9.74
N LEU A 175 36.51 -25.05 -10.52
CA LEU A 175 36.10 -26.43 -10.62
C LEU A 175 36.25 -27.16 -9.27
N ASP A 176 37.34 -26.92 -8.53
CA ASP A 176 37.54 -27.53 -7.22
C ASP A 176 36.48 -27.13 -6.21
N LYS A 177 36.10 -25.87 -6.19
CA LYS A 177 34.99 -25.36 -5.34
C LYS A 177 33.66 -26.03 -5.70
N MET A 178 33.35 -26.12 -6.99
CA MET A 178 32.12 -26.73 -7.49
C MET A 178 32.07 -28.24 -7.22
N ALA A 179 33.20 -28.91 -7.37
CA ALA A 179 33.34 -30.36 -7.02
C ALA A 179 33.12 -30.57 -5.53
N ALA A 180 33.70 -29.73 -4.68
CA ALA A 180 33.50 -29.78 -3.23
C ALA A 180 32.04 -29.53 -2.84
N ALA A 181 31.36 -28.57 -3.45
CA ALA A 181 29.95 -28.33 -3.22
C ALA A 181 29.09 -29.54 -3.64
N LEU A 182 29.34 -30.12 -4.81
CA LEU A 182 28.67 -31.33 -5.25
C LEU A 182 28.91 -32.50 -4.29
N GLN A 183 30.15 -32.66 -3.75
CA GLN A 183 30.48 -33.73 -2.79
C GLN A 183 29.71 -33.57 -1.46
N ARG A 184 29.40 -32.36 -1.00
CA ARG A 184 28.64 -32.16 0.25
C ARG A 184 27.20 -32.63 0.14
N ILE A 185 26.60 -32.56 -1.04
CA ILE A 185 25.17 -32.90 -1.22
C ILE A 185 24.95 -34.37 -1.65
N THR A 186 25.99 -35.14 -1.94
CA THR A 186 25.89 -36.55 -2.33
C THR A 186 26.78 -37.43 -1.47
N THR A 187 26.34 -38.68 -1.24
CA THR A 187 27.17 -39.72 -0.57
C THR A 187 28.08 -40.42 -1.55
N ASN A 188 27.85 -40.28 -2.85
CA ASN A 188 28.65 -40.92 -3.88
C ASN A 188 29.92 -40.14 -4.17
N LYS A 189 30.99 -40.80 -4.55
CA LYS A 189 32.27 -40.16 -4.85
C LYS A 189 32.17 -39.28 -6.09
N VAL A 190 32.50 -38.03 -5.94
CA VAL A 190 32.64 -37.04 -7.03
C VAL A 190 34.02 -37.25 -7.68
N ASN A 191 34.05 -37.34 -9.00
CA ASN A 191 35.27 -37.48 -9.78
C ASN A 191 35.50 -36.25 -10.65
N VAL A 192 36.69 -35.69 -10.60
CA VAL A 192 37.12 -34.62 -11.52
C VAL A 192 37.76 -35.29 -12.74
N ARG A 193 37.24 -34.95 -13.94
CA ARG A 193 37.74 -35.49 -15.21
C ARG A 193 38.34 -34.42 -16.10
N LYS A 194 39.55 -34.65 -16.58
CA LYS A 194 40.26 -33.74 -17.52
C LYS A 194 40.38 -32.27 -17.04
N GLU A 195 40.31 -32.05 -15.72
CA GLU A 195 40.32 -30.69 -15.12
C GLU A 195 39.29 -29.75 -15.73
N GLU A 196 38.22 -30.29 -16.36
CA GLU A 196 37.16 -29.56 -17.04
C GLU A 196 35.76 -29.79 -16.45
N ARG A 197 35.59 -30.87 -15.64
CA ARG A 197 34.27 -31.23 -15.10
C ARG A 197 34.34 -32.05 -13.85
N ALA A 198 33.45 -31.76 -12.90
CA ALA A 198 33.12 -32.60 -11.76
C ALA A 198 31.92 -33.49 -12.10
N ILE A 199 32.00 -34.79 -11.84
CA ILE A 199 30.96 -35.76 -12.21
C ILE A 199 30.66 -36.68 -11.03
N VAL A 200 29.38 -36.96 -10.82
CA VAL A 200 28.92 -38.01 -9.90
C VAL A 200 27.84 -38.86 -10.55
N ASN A 201 27.89 -40.19 -10.26
CA ASN A 201 26.81 -41.09 -10.58
C ASN A 201 25.87 -41.20 -9.36
N ASP A 202 24.78 -40.48 -9.36
CA ASP A 202 23.77 -40.51 -8.30
C ASP A 202 22.39 -40.56 -8.94
N LYS A 203 21.73 -41.71 -8.81
CA LYS A 203 20.43 -41.94 -9.46
C LYS A 203 19.36 -41.00 -9.02
N ASN A 204 19.18 -40.85 -7.71
CA ASN A 204 18.10 -40.06 -7.16
C ASN A 204 18.30 -38.56 -7.45
N LEU A 205 19.53 -38.08 -7.24
CA LEU A 205 19.89 -36.70 -7.52
C LEU A 205 19.77 -36.38 -9.02
N ALA A 206 20.23 -37.27 -9.92
CA ALA A 206 20.15 -37.03 -11.36
C ALA A 206 18.70 -36.98 -11.86
N ILE A 207 17.83 -37.87 -11.37
CA ILE A 207 16.40 -37.86 -11.69
C ILE A 207 15.76 -36.56 -11.17
N TYR A 208 15.97 -36.23 -9.91
CA TYR A 208 15.43 -35.01 -9.30
C TYR A 208 15.84 -33.77 -10.09
N LEU A 209 17.11 -33.54 -10.31
CA LEU A 209 17.60 -32.38 -11.03
C LEU A 209 17.11 -32.32 -12.47
N LYS A 210 17.01 -33.47 -13.16
CA LYS A 210 16.53 -33.51 -14.54
C LYS A 210 15.03 -33.23 -14.64
N SER A 211 14.24 -33.78 -13.73
CA SER A 211 12.79 -33.57 -13.71
C SER A 211 12.42 -32.14 -13.24
N THR A 212 13.18 -31.58 -12.30
CA THR A 212 12.89 -30.24 -11.74
C THR A 212 13.36 -29.12 -12.66
N PHE A 213 14.63 -29.20 -13.15
CA PHE A 213 15.24 -28.05 -13.85
C PHE A 213 15.35 -28.22 -15.38
N GLY A 214 15.06 -29.40 -15.91
CA GLY A 214 15.09 -29.66 -17.34
C GLY A 214 16.44 -29.42 -18.01
N ASP A 215 16.50 -28.59 -19.01
CA ASP A 215 17.70 -28.15 -19.72
C ASP A 215 18.05 -26.67 -19.45
N LYS A 216 19.13 -26.19 -20.09
CA LYS A 216 19.62 -24.81 -19.88
C LYS A 216 18.62 -23.69 -20.21
N TYR A 217 17.58 -23.96 -21.00
CA TYR A 217 16.57 -22.98 -21.39
C TYR A 217 15.40 -22.91 -20.41
N HIS A 218 15.27 -23.92 -19.53
CA HIS A 218 14.14 -24.08 -18.61
C HIS A 218 14.54 -23.98 -17.13
N LYS A 219 15.84 -23.77 -16.83
CA LYS A 219 16.34 -23.59 -15.47
C LYS A 219 15.64 -22.43 -14.75
N TYR A 220 15.44 -22.55 -13.44
CA TYR A 220 14.79 -21.57 -12.59
C TYR A 220 15.23 -21.74 -11.13
N ILE A 221 14.97 -20.72 -10.31
CA ILE A 221 15.13 -20.83 -8.86
C ILE A 221 13.77 -21.24 -8.27
N PRO A 222 13.68 -22.36 -7.52
CA PRO A 222 12.42 -22.78 -6.90
C PRO A 222 11.80 -21.68 -6.04
N ARG A 223 10.47 -21.52 -6.13
CA ARG A 223 9.74 -20.48 -5.37
C ARG A 223 9.93 -20.62 -3.87
N GLU A 224 10.02 -21.88 -3.38
CA GLU A 224 10.26 -22.19 -1.97
C GLU A 224 11.60 -21.58 -1.49
N ILE A 225 12.64 -21.66 -2.31
CA ILE A 225 13.94 -21.05 -2.01
C ILE A 225 13.83 -19.53 -1.94
N LEU A 226 13.23 -18.90 -2.94
CA LEU A 226 13.07 -17.44 -2.95
C LEU A 226 12.19 -16.93 -1.80
N ASN A 227 11.19 -17.69 -1.38
CA ASN A 227 10.22 -17.25 -0.39
C ASN A 227 10.54 -17.64 1.07
N GLN A 228 11.38 -18.67 1.27
CA GLN A 228 11.64 -19.23 2.61
C GLN A 228 13.08 -19.02 3.12
N CYS A 229 14.01 -18.61 2.24
CA CYS A 229 15.39 -18.39 2.64
C CYS A 229 15.63 -16.92 3.03
N SER A 230 16.49 -16.71 4.03
CA SER A 230 16.91 -15.37 4.45
C SER A 230 17.76 -14.68 3.38
N SER A 231 17.92 -13.35 3.51
CA SER A 231 18.83 -12.58 2.64
C SER A 231 20.25 -13.14 2.62
N ASN A 232 20.79 -13.58 3.78
CA ASN A 232 22.14 -14.14 3.87
C ASN A 232 22.24 -15.47 3.10
N GLN A 233 21.25 -16.32 3.23
CA GLN A 233 21.19 -17.59 2.50
C GLN A 233 21.04 -17.36 0.99
N LEU A 234 20.18 -16.44 0.59
CA LEU A 234 20.02 -16.03 -0.81
C LEU A 234 21.30 -15.42 -1.40
N LEU A 235 22.13 -14.73 -0.60
CA LEU A 235 23.46 -14.26 -1.02
C LEU A 235 24.44 -15.41 -1.30
N VAL A 236 24.32 -16.56 -0.64
CA VAL A 236 25.10 -17.77 -0.98
C VAL A 236 24.74 -18.24 -2.38
N LEU A 237 23.44 -18.37 -2.68
CA LEU A 237 22.94 -18.74 -4.01
C LEU A 237 23.39 -17.74 -5.08
N PHE A 238 23.22 -16.44 -4.80
CA PHE A 238 23.66 -15.36 -5.69
C PHE A 238 25.16 -15.43 -6.00
N SER A 239 25.99 -15.64 -4.96
CA SER A 239 27.45 -15.74 -5.12
C SER A 239 27.86 -16.95 -5.96
N ALA A 240 27.17 -18.07 -5.81
CA ALA A 240 27.41 -19.28 -6.59
C ALA A 240 26.98 -19.09 -8.07
N LEU A 241 25.84 -18.46 -8.33
CA LEU A 241 25.42 -18.11 -9.70
C LEU A 241 26.43 -17.17 -10.37
N MET A 242 26.89 -16.15 -9.66
CA MET A 242 27.88 -15.20 -10.18
C MET A 242 29.26 -15.81 -10.43
N LEU A 243 29.60 -16.87 -9.71
CA LEU A 243 30.85 -17.61 -9.95
C LEU A 243 30.78 -18.46 -11.24
N GLY A 244 29.57 -18.89 -11.66
CA GLY A 244 29.34 -19.63 -12.89
C GLY A 244 29.24 -18.71 -14.12
N ASP A 245 28.04 -18.22 -14.37
CA ASP A 245 27.71 -17.39 -15.56
C ASP A 245 27.79 -15.88 -15.31
N GLY A 246 28.38 -15.46 -14.17
CA GLY A 246 28.56 -14.05 -13.82
C GLY A 246 29.83 -13.45 -14.41
N HIS A 247 29.77 -12.14 -14.69
CA HIS A 247 30.92 -11.33 -15.10
C HIS A 247 31.06 -10.15 -14.12
N ALA A 248 32.21 -10.05 -13.47
CA ALA A 248 32.51 -8.99 -12.49
C ALA A 248 33.91 -8.41 -12.75
N PRO A 249 34.05 -7.49 -13.69
CA PRO A 249 35.33 -6.85 -14.02
C PRO A 249 35.80 -5.96 -12.86
N LYS A 250 37.14 -5.77 -12.76
CA LYS A 250 37.78 -4.97 -11.69
C LYS A 250 37.32 -3.50 -11.70
N ASP A 251 37.00 -2.98 -12.86
CA ASP A 251 36.76 -1.54 -13.09
C ASP A 251 35.30 -1.21 -13.49
N GLY A 252 34.37 -2.14 -13.39
CA GLY A 252 33.01 -1.92 -13.91
C GLY A 252 31.90 -2.71 -13.24
N GLY A 253 30.69 -2.53 -13.76
CA GLY A 253 29.48 -3.18 -13.26
C GLY A 253 29.49 -4.69 -13.45
N SER A 254 28.95 -5.41 -12.48
CA SER A 254 28.76 -6.86 -12.58
C SER A 254 27.52 -7.20 -13.40
N SER A 255 27.54 -8.34 -14.07
CA SER A 255 26.39 -8.85 -14.83
C SER A 255 26.29 -10.36 -14.77
N TYR A 256 25.09 -10.87 -15.02
CA TYR A 256 24.79 -12.30 -15.12
C TYR A 256 24.08 -12.57 -16.45
N THR A 257 24.46 -13.65 -17.15
CA THR A 257 23.90 -13.97 -18.48
C THR A 257 23.13 -15.28 -18.43
N THR A 258 21.93 -15.33 -19.02
CA THR A 258 21.13 -16.55 -19.12
C THR A 258 20.27 -16.58 -20.37
N ALA A 259 20.03 -17.81 -20.89
CA ALA A 259 19.08 -18.07 -21.97
C ALA A 259 17.68 -18.50 -21.41
N SER A 260 17.55 -18.71 -20.11
CA SER A 260 16.27 -19.02 -19.50
C SER A 260 15.55 -17.76 -19.07
N ILE A 261 14.38 -17.50 -19.64
CA ILE A 261 13.49 -16.39 -19.25
C ILE A 261 13.10 -16.51 -17.78
N ARG A 262 12.79 -17.72 -17.32
CA ARG A 262 12.39 -17.98 -15.95
C ARG A 262 13.52 -17.69 -14.96
N LEU A 263 14.74 -18.17 -15.26
CA LEU A 263 15.93 -17.88 -14.43
C LEU A 263 16.27 -16.38 -14.43
N ARG A 264 16.10 -15.68 -15.57
CA ARG A 264 16.24 -14.24 -15.66
C ARG A 264 15.32 -13.52 -14.66
N ASP A 265 14.06 -13.91 -14.63
CA ASP A 265 13.04 -13.30 -13.78
C ASP A 265 13.24 -13.62 -12.30
N ASP A 266 13.57 -14.88 -11.99
CA ASP A 266 13.92 -15.30 -10.64
C ASP A 266 15.20 -14.64 -10.13
N PHE A 267 16.20 -14.40 -11.00
CA PHE A 267 17.42 -13.71 -10.64
C PHE A 267 17.16 -12.23 -10.32
N MET A 268 16.23 -11.55 -11.04
CA MET A 268 15.80 -10.21 -10.69
C MET A 268 15.14 -10.13 -9.31
N GLU A 269 14.35 -11.13 -8.95
CA GLU A 269 13.75 -11.23 -7.62
C GLU A 269 14.80 -11.57 -6.55
N LEU A 270 15.75 -12.46 -6.86
CA LEU A 270 16.88 -12.77 -5.99
C LEU A 270 17.67 -11.51 -5.63
N LEU A 271 17.95 -10.64 -6.61
CA LEU A 271 18.60 -9.35 -6.37
C LEU A 271 17.81 -8.49 -5.39
N LEU A 272 16.50 -8.37 -5.58
CA LEU A 272 15.65 -7.59 -4.68
C LEU A 272 15.74 -8.12 -3.24
N LYS A 273 15.57 -9.44 -3.05
CA LYS A 273 15.55 -10.08 -1.72
C LYS A 273 16.91 -10.11 -1.02
N THR A 274 17.98 -9.89 -1.76
CA THR A 274 19.34 -9.74 -1.20
C THR A 274 19.74 -8.28 -0.96
N GLY A 275 18.82 -7.33 -1.13
CA GLY A 275 19.09 -5.90 -0.98
C GLY A 275 19.91 -5.29 -2.12
N LEU A 276 20.04 -6.02 -3.23
CA LEU A 276 20.68 -5.57 -4.46
C LEU A 276 19.62 -5.04 -5.45
N SER A 277 20.06 -4.54 -6.59
CA SER A 277 19.16 -4.17 -7.67
C SER A 277 19.75 -4.50 -9.03
N GLY A 278 18.88 -4.62 -10.03
CA GLY A 278 19.31 -4.91 -11.39
C GLY A 278 18.38 -4.38 -12.46
N SER A 279 18.80 -4.57 -13.69
CA SER A 279 17.98 -4.43 -14.89
C SER A 279 18.50 -5.38 -15.93
N TYR A 280 17.62 -5.88 -16.80
CA TYR A 280 18.08 -6.76 -17.87
C TYR A 280 17.85 -6.17 -19.26
N THR A 281 18.65 -6.65 -20.21
CA THR A 281 18.51 -6.37 -21.64
C THR A 281 18.67 -7.65 -22.44
N LYS A 282 18.00 -7.75 -23.56
CA LYS A 282 18.25 -8.82 -24.54
C LYS A 282 19.56 -8.49 -25.28
N VAL A 283 20.48 -9.44 -25.28
CA VAL A 283 21.80 -9.26 -25.92
C VAL A 283 21.95 -10.06 -27.22
N GLN A 284 21.14 -11.11 -27.37
CA GLN A 284 21.07 -11.91 -28.60
C GLN A 284 19.64 -12.40 -28.79
N GLU A 285 19.21 -12.46 -30.04
CA GLU A 285 17.89 -12.96 -30.39
C GLU A 285 17.98 -14.40 -30.91
N LYS A 286 16.89 -15.14 -30.77
CA LYS A 286 16.73 -16.44 -31.39
C LYS A 286 16.92 -16.34 -32.93
N GLY A 287 17.83 -17.13 -33.47
CA GLY A 287 18.21 -17.10 -34.88
C GLY A 287 19.47 -16.32 -35.18
N ASP A 288 20.00 -15.53 -34.24
CA ASP A 288 21.27 -14.80 -34.42
C ASP A 288 22.44 -15.76 -34.70
N LYS A 289 23.29 -15.40 -35.66
CA LYS A 289 24.57 -16.11 -35.93
C LYS A 289 25.64 -15.55 -35.01
N ILE A 290 26.23 -16.43 -34.23
CA ILE A 290 27.30 -16.09 -33.27
C ILE A 290 28.49 -17.03 -33.48
N GLN A 291 29.68 -16.53 -33.14
CA GLN A 291 30.90 -17.37 -33.11
C GLN A 291 31.21 -17.79 -31.67
N ILE A 292 31.26 -19.10 -31.43
CA ILE A 292 31.67 -19.68 -30.15
C ILE A 292 32.94 -20.51 -30.40
N TYR A 293 34.05 -20.12 -29.81
CA TYR A 293 35.36 -20.77 -30.00
C TYR A 293 35.72 -20.98 -31.51
N GLY A 294 35.46 -19.94 -32.34
CA GLY A 294 35.75 -19.98 -33.77
C GLY A 294 34.78 -20.86 -34.61
N ARG A 295 33.68 -21.34 -34.05
CA ARG A 295 32.63 -22.09 -34.74
C ARG A 295 31.40 -21.25 -34.89
N ASP A 296 30.85 -21.20 -36.11
CA ASP A 296 29.57 -20.58 -36.36
C ASP A 296 28.44 -21.38 -35.70
N CYS A 297 27.71 -20.72 -34.85
CA CYS A 297 26.53 -21.26 -34.13
C CYS A 297 25.33 -20.36 -34.37
N VAL A 298 24.13 -20.92 -34.22
CA VAL A 298 22.88 -20.15 -34.25
C VAL A 298 22.27 -20.17 -32.86
N CYS A 299 21.89 -19.00 -32.36
CA CYS A 299 21.16 -18.89 -31.10
C CYS A 299 19.81 -19.60 -31.19
N ARG A 300 19.61 -20.58 -30.29
CA ARG A 300 18.36 -21.36 -30.25
C ARG A 300 17.24 -20.67 -29.51
N GLU A 301 17.57 -19.81 -28.55
CA GLU A 301 16.67 -18.96 -27.77
C GLU A 301 17.33 -17.61 -27.52
N ASP A 302 16.53 -16.61 -27.12
CA ASP A 302 17.02 -15.31 -26.71
C ASP A 302 18.00 -15.42 -25.53
N ASN A 303 19.03 -14.58 -25.54
CA ASN A 303 19.96 -14.46 -24.42
C ASN A 303 19.79 -13.10 -23.72
N TRP A 304 19.79 -13.13 -22.42
CA TRP A 304 19.52 -12.00 -21.53
C TRP A 304 20.75 -11.70 -20.68
N ASN A 305 21.13 -10.42 -20.62
CA ASN A 305 22.16 -9.94 -19.70
C ASN A 305 21.51 -9.11 -18.60
N ILE A 306 21.74 -9.51 -17.34
CA ILE A 306 21.22 -8.86 -16.14
C ILE A 306 22.36 -8.06 -15.53
N SER A 307 22.27 -6.73 -15.54
CA SER A 307 23.22 -5.85 -14.85
C SER A 307 22.94 -5.85 -13.36
N VAL A 308 23.97 -6.06 -12.55
CA VAL A 308 23.89 -6.11 -11.08
C VAL A 308 24.50 -4.85 -10.47
N ARG A 309 23.84 -4.27 -9.49
CA ARG A 309 24.28 -3.07 -8.76
C ARG A 309 24.52 -3.37 -7.29
N TRP A 310 25.77 -3.28 -6.87
CA TRP A 310 26.23 -3.61 -5.52
C TRP A 310 26.17 -2.44 -4.54
N LYS A 311 26.43 -1.21 -5.01
CA LYS A 311 26.69 -0.04 -4.16
C LYS A 311 25.65 1.07 -4.28
N GLN A 312 24.80 1.05 -5.27
CA GLN A 312 23.82 2.11 -5.55
C GLN A 312 22.43 1.50 -5.62
N GLN A 313 21.74 1.57 -4.50
CA GLN A 313 20.36 1.12 -4.38
C GLN A 313 19.35 2.19 -4.77
N LEU A 314 19.80 3.47 -4.83
CA LEU A 314 19.01 4.63 -5.20
C LEU A 314 19.35 5.06 -6.63
N CYS A 315 18.36 5.17 -7.47
CA CYS A 315 18.47 5.58 -8.85
C CYS A 315 17.82 6.93 -9.06
N ALA A 316 18.45 7.82 -9.85
CA ALA A 316 17.99 9.17 -10.06
C ALA A 316 17.51 9.41 -11.50
N ILE A 317 16.50 10.25 -11.66
CA ILE A 317 16.13 10.87 -12.93
C ILE A 317 16.30 12.38 -12.77
N ASP A 318 17.06 12.99 -13.67
CA ASP A 318 17.28 14.42 -13.72
C ASP A 318 16.11 15.14 -14.38
N GLY A 319 15.77 16.32 -13.87
CA GLY A 319 14.70 17.17 -14.39
C GLY A 319 15.05 17.92 -15.68
N ALA A 320 16.33 17.98 -16.03
CA ALA A 320 16.79 18.61 -17.27
C ALA A 320 17.42 17.56 -18.18
N ASN A 321 17.17 17.68 -19.49
CA ASN A 321 17.90 16.93 -20.52
C ASN A 321 19.38 17.35 -20.56
N TRP A 322 20.17 16.84 -19.64
CA TRP A 322 21.61 17.06 -19.65
C TRP A 322 22.28 16.08 -20.62
N GLY A 323 22.52 16.57 -21.81
CA GLY A 323 23.51 16.10 -22.78
C GLY A 323 23.56 14.63 -23.15
N ASN A 324 23.37 14.36 -24.39
CA ASN A 324 23.45 13.14 -25.15
C ASN A 324 22.12 12.32 -25.25
N GLY A 325 21.27 12.78 -26.18
CA GLY A 325 20.37 11.92 -26.94
C GLY A 325 19.41 11.08 -26.05
N ASP A 326 19.18 9.89 -26.42
CA ASP A 326 18.16 8.94 -25.91
C ASP A 326 18.39 8.32 -24.52
N ALA A 327 19.41 8.71 -23.77
CA ALA A 327 19.78 8.04 -22.51
C ALA A 327 18.88 8.35 -21.32
N THR A 328 18.17 9.49 -21.33
CA THR A 328 17.29 9.93 -20.25
C THR A 328 16.09 10.68 -20.81
N LYS A 329 14.89 10.21 -20.51
CA LYS A 329 13.63 10.87 -20.86
C LYS A 329 12.80 11.07 -19.60
N ASN A 330 12.36 12.28 -19.37
CA ASN A 330 11.44 12.66 -18.30
C ASN A 330 10.42 13.61 -18.94
N THR A 331 9.49 13.03 -19.71
CA THR A 331 8.60 13.73 -20.64
C THR A 331 7.19 13.21 -20.56
N SER A 332 6.24 14.01 -21.01
CA SER A 332 4.89 13.55 -21.32
C SER A 332 4.83 12.99 -22.73
N ILE A 333 4.13 11.89 -22.91
CA ILE A 333 3.89 11.28 -24.23
C ILE A 333 2.41 10.96 -24.40
N THR A 334 1.88 11.10 -25.61
CA THR A 334 0.51 10.67 -25.92
C THR A 334 0.46 9.14 -25.99
N TYR A 335 -0.49 8.56 -25.27
CA TYR A 335 -0.72 7.11 -25.21
C TYR A 335 -2.18 6.79 -25.48
N LYS A 336 -2.39 5.70 -26.21
CA LYS A 336 -3.73 5.14 -26.47
C LYS A 336 -3.66 3.63 -26.26
N GLY A 337 -4.37 3.13 -25.26
CA GLY A 337 -4.39 1.70 -24.92
C GLY A 337 -4.97 1.45 -23.55
N LYS A 338 -4.88 0.22 -23.07
CA LYS A 338 -5.29 -0.12 -21.71
C LYS A 338 -4.23 0.28 -20.70
N VAL A 339 -4.69 0.79 -19.55
CA VAL A 339 -3.85 1.06 -18.39
C VAL A 339 -4.38 0.30 -17.19
N TYR A 340 -3.50 -0.04 -16.27
CA TYR A 340 -3.76 -0.95 -15.17
C TYR A 340 -3.21 -0.44 -13.85
N CYS A 341 -3.84 -0.81 -12.75
CA CYS A 341 -3.31 -0.65 -11.40
C CYS A 341 -3.83 -1.74 -10.47
N ALA A 342 -3.16 -1.93 -9.36
CA ALA A 342 -3.64 -2.71 -8.24
C ALA A 342 -3.52 -1.89 -6.97
N SER A 343 -4.53 -1.96 -6.10
CA SER A 343 -4.46 -1.38 -4.75
C SER A 343 -4.01 -2.43 -3.76
N VAL A 344 -2.98 -2.11 -2.98
CA VAL A 344 -2.49 -2.95 -1.88
C VAL A 344 -2.34 -2.11 -0.61
N PRO A 345 -2.41 -2.75 0.56
CA PRO A 345 -2.37 -2.07 1.86
C PRO A 345 -1.22 -1.07 2.08
N ASN A 346 -0.01 -1.39 1.66
CA ASN A 346 1.17 -0.54 1.86
C ASN A 346 1.33 0.54 0.78
N HIS A 347 0.39 0.65 -0.15
CA HIS A 347 0.38 1.66 -1.23
C HIS A 347 1.63 1.69 -2.12
N THR A 348 2.46 0.64 -2.10
CA THR A 348 3.63 0.47 -2.96
C THR A 348 3.56 -0.84 -3.72
N LEU A 349 4.06 -0.84 -4.94
CA LEU A 349 4.19 -2.02 -5.80
C LEU A 349 5.60 -2.09 -6.36
N PHE A 350 6.17 -3.29 -6.43
CA PHE A 350 7.42 -3.50 -7.16
C PHE A 350 7.08 -3.84 -8.60
N VAL A 351 7.30 -2.88 -9.48
CA VAL A 351 6.90 -2.96 -10.89
C VAL A 351 8.12 -2.99 -11.79
N ARG A 352 7.96 -3.57 -12.98
CA ARG A 352 8.99 -3.70 -14.00
C ARG A 352 8.44 -3.36 -15.38
N ARG A 353 9.15 -2.50 -16.11
CA ARG A 353 8.87 -2.23 -17.53
C ARG A 353 10.15 -2.39 -18.31
N ASN A 354 10.12 -3.09 -19.45
CA ASN A 354 11.30 -3.33 -20.29
C ASN A 354 12.56 -3.75 -19.50
N GLY A 355 12.39 -4.68 -18.54
CA GLY A 355 13.47 -5.21 -17.73
C GLY A 355 14.01 -4.29 -16.63
N LYS A 356 13.39 -3.14 -16.37
CA LYS A 356 13.83 -2.15 -15.38
C LYS A 356 12.84 -2.10 -14.22
N ALA A 357 13.23 -2.71 -13.09
CA ALA A 357 12.38 -2.83 -11.92
C ALA A 357 12.60 -1.70 -10.92
N VAL A 358 11.49 -1.23 -10.29
CA VAL A 358 11.50 -0.11 -9.34
C VAL A 358 10.28 -0.15 -8.44
N TRP A 359 10.39 0.38 -7.21
CA TRP A 359 9.25 0.63 -6.34
C TRP A 359 8.47 1.87 -6.81
N CYS A 360 7.15 1.70 -6.93
CA CYS A 360 6.24 2.77 -7.29
C CYS A 360 4.99 2.73 -6.40
N GLY A 361 4.15 3.75 -6.44
CA GLY A 361 2.95 3.81 -5.61
C GLY A 361 1.73 3.18 -6.27
N ASN A 362 0.65 3.11 -5.48
CA ASN A 362 -0.71 2.88 -5.94
C ASN A 362 -1.62 4.01 -5.43
N SER A 363 -2.93 3.94 -5.65
CA SER A 363 -3.83 5.02 -5.24
C SER A 363 -4.91 4.57 -4.24
N GLY A 364 -5.47 5.55 -3.51
CA GLY A 364 -6.63 5.42 -2.63
C GLY A 364 -7.04 6.78 -2.04
N TYR A 365 -8.33 7.18 -2.16
CA TYR A 365 -9.05 8.28 -1.48
C TYR A 365 -10.27 8.80 -2.27
N ALA A 366 -10.81 8.03 -3.20
CA ALA A 366 -11.83 8.51 -4.14
C ALA A 366 -13.31 8.28 -3.73
N GLU A 367 -13.58 7.45 -2.71
CA GLU A 367 -14.93 6.93 -2.44
C GLU A 367 -15.94 8.02 -1.99
N ALA A 368 -15.53 8.93 -1.10
CA ALA A 368 -16.45 9.95 -0.57
C ALA A 368 -16.96 10.91 -1.66
N ALA A 369 -16.07 11.42 -2.51
CA ALA A 369 -16.43 12.35 -3.57
C ALA A 369 -17.34 11.72 -4.63
N ARG A 370 -17.10 10.45 -4.99
CA ARG A 370 -17.97 9.68 -5.90
C ARG A 370 -19.40 9.62 -5.37
N ASN A 371 -19.56 9.27 -4.11
CA ASN A 371 -20.87 9.09 -3.48
C ASN A 371 -21.66 10.41 -3.35
N TYR A 372 -20.99 11.54 -3.10
CA TYR A 372 -21.65 12.85 -3.13
C TYR A 372 -22.19 13.19 -4.52
N VAL A 373 -21.38 13.01 -5.56
CA VAL A 373 -21.79 13.28 -6.94
C VAL A 373 -22.98 12.41 -7.35
N LEU A 374 -22.91 11.11 -7.05
CA LEU A 374 -24.02 10.18 -7.31
C LEU A 374 -25.28 10.58 -6.54
N SER A 375 -25.15 11.06 -5.30
CA SER A 375 -26.30 11.48 -4.51
C SER A 375 -26.97 12.73 -5.10
N ILE A 376 -26.21 13.70 -5.62
CA ILE A 376 -26.72 14.89 -6.33
C ILE A 376 -27.43 14.46 -7.63
N HIS A 377 -26.79 13.61 -8.42
CA HIS A 377 -27.32 13.11 -9.69
C HIS A 377 -28.65 12.36 -9.50
N ARG A 378 -28.73 11.47 -8.50
CA ARG A 378 -29.96 10.69 -8.19
C ARG A 378 -31.14 11.58 -7.77
N GLN A 379 -30.90 12.80 -7.33
CA GLN A 379 -31.95 13.80 -7.07
C GLN A 379 -32.35 14.60 -8.33
N GLY A 380 -31.81 14.26 -9.50
CA GLY A 380 -32.15 14.93 -10.76
C GLY A 380 -31.53 16.33 -10.94
N TYR A 381 -30.58 16.74 -10.08
CA TYR A 381 -29.89 18.01 -10.24
C TYR A 381 -28.73 17.89 -11.23
N PRO A 382 -28.60 18.81 -12.22
CA PRO A 382 -27.53 18.74 -13.20
C PRO A 382 -26.16 18.86 -12.52
N VAL A 383 -25.33 17.81 -12.63
CA VAL A 383 -24.00 17.77 -12.04
C VAL A 383 -22.98 17.26 -13.05
N THR A 384 -21.82 17.90 -13.11
CA THR A 384 -20.64 17.38 -13.80
C THR A 384 -19.53 17.16 -12.80
N LEU A 385 -18.82 16.07 -12.95
CA LEU A 385 -17.71 15.70 -12.09
C LEU A 385 -16.39 16.05 -12.77
N ALA A 386 -15.69 17.03 -12.20
CA ALA A 386 -14.30 17.28 -12.55
C ALA A 386 -13.40 16.57 -11.54
N PRO A 387 -12.78 15.47 -11.93
CA PRO A 387 -11.86 14.78 -11.03
C PRO A 387 -10.73 15.72 -10.66
N ILE A 388 -10.32 15.69 -9.38
CA ILE A 388 -8.98 16.14 -9.01
C ILE A 388 -8.01 15.12 -9.58
N SER A 389 -7.87 15.14 -10.89
CA SER A 389 -6.82 14.51 -11.65
C SER A 389 -6.53 15.45 -12.83
N PHE A 390 -5.33 15.46 -13.29
CA PHE A 390 -4.91 16.39 -14.33
C PHE A 390 -5.27 15.90 -15.76
N GLU A 391 -6.19 14.89 -15.90
CA GLU A 391 -6.48 14.29 -17.21
C GLU A 391 -7.90 13.73 -17.44
N ARG A 392 -8.21 13.58 -18.76
CA ARG A 392 -9.47 13.14 -19.31
C ARG A 392 -9.53 11.62 -19.49
N THR A 393 -9.95 10.85 -18.47
CA THR A 393 -10.08 9.40 -18.61
C THR A 393 -11.26 8.77 -17.89
N ARG A 394 -11.65 7.56 -18.34
CA ARG A 394 -12.81 6.82 -17.86
C ARG A 394 -12.38 5.67 -16.94
N PRO A 395 -12.48 5.79 -15.60
CA PRO A 395 -12.12 4.75 -14.65
C PRO A 395 -13.17 3.65 -14.54
N ASP A 396 -12.78 2.50 -13.99
CA ASP A 396 -13.76 1.59 -13.40
C ASP A 396 -14.23 2.19 -12.06
N LEU A 397 -15.52 2.44 -11.98
CA LEU A 397 -16.15 3.16 -10.87
C LEU A 397 -17.08 2.23 -10.06
N GLY A 398 -16.95 0.90 -10.22
CA GLY A 398 -17.73 -0.09 -9.50
C GLY A 398 -19.20 -0.13 -9.94
N LYS A 399 -20.10 -0.48 -9.02
CA LYS A 399 -21.54 -0.68 -9.23
C LYS A 399 -22.24 0.49 -9.94
N ASP A 400 -21.81 1.73 -9.68
CA ASP A 400 -22.35 2.96 -10.28
C ASP A 400 -21.40 3.53 -11.35
N GLY A 401 -20.50 2.72 -11.88
CA GLY A 401 -19.42 3.13 -12.77
C GLY A 401 -19.90 3.78 -14.06
N ASP A 402 -20.95 3.27 -14.67
CA ASP A 402 -21.49 3.82 -15.91
C ASP A 402 -22.06 5.21 -15.69
N THR A 403 -22.86 5.40 -14.64
CA THR A 403 -23.41 6.71 -14.27
C THR A 403 -22.29 7.71 -13.97
N LEU A 404 -21.28 7.32 -13.19
CA LEU A 404 -20.16 8.23 -12.89
C LEU A 404 -19.35 8.58 -14.15
N ARG A 405 -19.17 7.63 -15.09
CA ARG A 405 -18.51 7.91 -16.37
C ARG A 405 -19.23 8.95 -17.20
N GLU A 406 -20.57 8.90 -17.24
CA GLU A 406 -21.40 9.88 -17.94
C GLU A 406 -21.26 11.28 -17.30
N LEU A 407 -21.09 11.35 -15.98
CA LEU A 407 -20.97 12.60 -15.23
C LEU A 407 -19.58 13.23 -15.32
N ILE A 408 -18.53 12.42 -15.57
CA ILE A 408 -17.15 12.94 -15.64
C ILE A 408 -16.97 13.84 -16.86
N ASN A 409 -16.66 15.10 -16.59
CA ASN A 409 -16.49 16.14 -17.61
C ASN A 409 -17.69 16.26 -18.56
N ALA A 410 -18.88 15.86 -18.10
CA ALA A 410 -20.12 16.05 -18.87
C ALA A 410 -20.28 17.52 -19.26
N ARG A 411 -20.64 17.77 -20.50
CA ARG A 411 -20.90 19.15 -20.98
C ARG A 411 -22.28 19.57 -20.50
N ILE A 412 -22.31 20.26 -19.38
CA ILE A 412 -23.49 20.92 -18.83
C ILE A 412 -23.20 22.41 -18.67
N ASP A 413 -24.24 23.21 -18.71
CA ASP A 413 -24.14 24.60 -18.24
C ASP A 413 -24.14 24.60 -16.72
N TYR A 414 -23.14 25.24 -16.08
CA TYR A 414 -23.01 25.34 -14.63
C TYR A 414 -22.54 26.75 -14.23
N ASP A 415 -22.96 27.18 -13.09
CA ASP A 415 -22.57 28.46 -12.48
C ASP A 415 -22.00 28.29 -11.06
N LYS A 416 -22.04 27.10 -10.53
CA LYS A 416 -21.55 26.73 -9.20
C LYS A 416 -20.45 25.66 -9.29
N VAL A 417 -19.47 25.73 -8.38
CA VAL A 417 -18.34 24.79 -8.29
C VAL A 417 -18.18 24.37 -6.83
N ILE A 418 -18.29 23.08 -6.56
CA ILE A 418 -17.96 22.48 -5.26
C ILE A 418 -16.53 21.95 -5.34
N VAL A 419 -15.65 22.36 -4.42
CA VAL A 419 -14.27 21.85 -4.29
C VAL A 419 -14.12 21.07 -2.99
N HIS A 420 -14.01 19.75 -3.11
CA HIS A 420 -13.86 18.84 -1.99
C HIS A 420 -12.37 18.49 -1.77
N SER A 421 -11.70 19.29 -0.98
CA SER A 421 -10.29 19.10 -0.60
C SER A 421 -9.94 19.96 0.64
N THR A 422 -8.67 19.96 1.03
CA THR A 422 -8.17 20.89 2.05
C THR A 422 -8.14 22.32 1.49
N PRO A 423 -8.44 23.35 2.30
CA PRO A 423 -8.59 24.75 1.83
C PRO A 423 -7.38 25.33 1.11
N ASP A 424 -6.16 24.94 1.49
CA ASP A 424 -4.92 25.37 0.86
C ASP A 424 -4.80 25.00 -0.62
N LEU A 425 -5.57 24.01 -1.08
CA LEU A 425 -5.60 23.55 -2.47
C LEU A 425 -6.71 24.20 -3.31
N TRP A 426 -7.71 24.85 -2.71
CA TRP A 426 -8.90 25.34 -3.44
C TRP A 426 -8.55 26.30 -4.56
N GLU A 427 -7.64 27.25 -4.33
CA GLU A 427 -7.22 28.23 -5.34
C GLU A 427 -6.59 27.54 -6.57
N ASN A 428 -5.85 26.46 -6.38
CA ASN A 428 -5.26 25.70 -7.47
C ASN A 428 -6.30 25.09 -8.41
N PHE A 429 -7.43 24.65 -7.86
CA PHE A 429 -8.50 24.02 -8.62
C PHE A 429 -9.51 25.01 -9.19
N THR A 430 -9.67 26.17 -8.57
CA THR A 430 -10.68 27.15 -8.97
C THR A 430 -10.15 28.32 -9.82
N ARG A 431 -8.82 28.43 -10.00
CA ARG A 431 -8.19 29.55 -10.75
C ARG A 431 -8.72 29.76 -12.17
N PHE A 432 -9.29 28.73 -12.79
CA PHE A 432 -9.87 28.79 -14.13
C PHE A 432 -11.41 28.94 -14.13
N GLU A 433 -12.05 28.89 -12.96
CA GLU A 433 -13.50 28.96 -12.77
C GLU A 433 -13.95 30.40 -12.59
N LYS A 434 -13.60 31.26 -13.56
CA LYS A 434 -13.93 32.71 -13.50
C LYS A 434 -15.44 32.92 -13.46
N ASN A 435 -15.90 33.85 -12.58
CA ASN A 435 -17.29 34.21 -12.42
C ASN A 435 -18.23 33.08 -11.96
N LYS A 436 -17.70 31.99 -11.40
CA LYS A 436 -18.48 30.90 -10.81
C LYS A 436 -18.63 31.10 -9.30
N TYR A 437 -19.69 30.54 -8.73
CA TYR A 437 -19.91 30.51 -7.29
C TYR A 437 -19.14 29.36 -6.68
N ILE A 438 -18.13 29.66 -5.89
CA ILE A 438 -17.20 28.65 -5.33
C ILE A 438 -17.68 28.21 -3.96
N ILE A 439 -17.89 26.92 -3.80
CA ILE A 439 -18.25 26.24 -2.56
C ILE A 439 -17.08 25.36 -2.14
N GLY A 440 -16.46 25.63 -1.00
CA GLY A 440 -15.41 24.78 -0.45
C GLY A 440 -16.00 23.72 0.48
N TYR A 441 -15.68 22.43 0.30
CA TYR A 441 -16.06 21.37 1.24
C TYR A 441 -14.82 20.78 1.90
N THR A 442 -14.78 20.81 3.25
CA THR A 442 -13.64 20.37 4.05
C THR A 442 -14.04 19.95 5.48
N VAL A 443 -13.06 19.48 6.26
CA VAL A 443 -13.21 19.06 7.66
C VAL A 443 -11.93 19.37 8.44
N TRP A 444 -12.06 19.60 9.74
CA TRP A 444 -10.93 19.81 10.65
C TRP A 444 -11.18 19.13 12.01
N GLU A 445 -10.09 18.80 12.75
CA GLU A 445 -10.19 17.99 13.96
C GLU A 445 -9.86 18.72 15.28
N SER A 446 -9.28 19.92 15.27
CA SER A 446 -8.98 20.67 16.52
C SER A 446 -9.85 21.92 16.68
N SER A 447 -9.75 22.55 17.86
CA SER A 447 -10.59 23.71 18.21
C SER A 447 -10.41 24.95 17.32
N LYS A 448 -9.39 24.98 16.45
CA LYS A 448 -9.06 26.12 15.61
C LYS A 448 -8.37 25.68 14.33
N ILE A 449 -8.74 26.27 13.20
CA ILE A 449 -8.05 26.01 11.92
C ILE A 449 -6.81 26.91 11.76
N HIS A 450 -5.91 26.47 10.86
CA HIS A 450 -4.69 27.25 10.57
C HIS A 450 -5.05 28.58 9.87
N PRO A 451 -4.33 29.71 10.14
CA PRO A 451 -4.64 31.02 9.52
C PRO A 451 -4.65 31.01 7.99
N THR A 452 -3.79 30.22 7.35
CA THR A 452 -3.82 30.08 5.88
C THR A 452 -5.11 29.47 5.37
N TRP A 453 -5.72 28.57 6.14
CA TRP A 453 -7.01 27.98 5.82
C TRP A 453 -8.14 28.99 6.00
N VAL A 454 -8.09 29.86 7.04
CA VAL A 454 -9.05 30.97 7.19
C VAL A 454 -9.01 31.87 5.97
N THR A 455 -7.80 32.23 5.51
CA THR A 455 -7.62 33.05 4.32
C THR A 455 -8.20 32.39 3.06
N ALA A 456 -7.96 31.08 2.89
CA ALA A 456 -8.48 30.33 1.75
C ALA A 456 -10.01 30.19 1.79
N CYS A 457 -10.58 29.90 2.96
CA CYS A 457 -12.03 29.82 3.16
C CYS A 457 -12.72 31.15 2.82
N ASN A 458 -12.16 32.27 3.26
CA ASN A 458 -12.72 33.59 3.03
C ASN A 458 -12.60 34.08 1.56
N LYS A 459 -11.88 33.38 0.69
CA LYS A 459 -11.87 33.56 -0.76
C LYS A 459 -13.01 32.82 -1.48
N ALA A 460 -13.59 31.79 -0.86
CA ALA A 460 -14.75 31.09 -1.40
C ALA A 460 -16.03 31.91 -1.19
N ASN A 461 -17.12 31.56 -1.87
CA ASN A 461 -18.42 32.22 -1.66
C ASN A 461 -19.14 31.61 -0.44
N GLU A 462 -18.97 30.34 -0.18
CA GLU A 462 -19.40 29.65 1.04
C GLU A 462 -18.57 28.41 1.32
N VAL A 463 -18.66 27.90 2.55
CA VAL A 463 -17.94 26.68 2.98
C VAL A 463 -18.93 25.66 3.54
N TRP A 464 -18.83 24.43 3.06
CA TRP A 464 -19.59 23.29 3.56
C TRP A 464 -18.75 22.46 4.54
N LEU A 465 -19.36 22.07 5.63
CA LEU A 465 -18.73 21.36 6.75
C LEU A 465 -19.61 20.20 7.22
N PRO A 466 -19.05 19.08 7.70
CA PRO A 466 -19.84 17.89 7.97
C PRO A 466 -20.70 17.95 9.23
N CYS A 467 -20.41 18.83 10.20
CA CYS A 467 -21.09 18.84 11.50
C CYS A 467 -21.10 20.22 12.16
N ASP A 468 -21.98 20.38 13.15
CA ASP A 468 -22.13 21.61 13.92
C ASP A 468 -20.85 21.98 14.68
N TRP A 469 -20.09 20.97 15.15
CA TRP A 469 -18.81 21.20 15.78
C TRP A 469 -17.82 21.89 14.82
N ASN A 470 -17.69 21.42 13.58
CA ASN A 470 -16.86 22.05 12.57
C ASN A 470 -17.36 23.47 12.22
N MET A 471 -18.68 23.64 12.10
CA MET A 471 -19.30 24.96 11.88
C MET A 471 -18.84 25.98 12.94
N LYS A 472 -18.90 25.59 14.22
CA LYS A 472 -18.42 26.40 15.35
C LYS A 472 -16.93 26.71 15.21
N VAL A 473 -16.09 25.70 15.01
CA VAL A 473 -14.63 25.87 14.91
C VAL A 473 -14.22 26.82 13.79
N PHE A 474 -14.80 26.68 12.60
CA PHE A 474 -14.47 27.55 11.46
C PHE A 474 -14.90 28.99 11.72
N LYS A 475 -16.11 29.18 12.26
CA LYS A 475 -16.63 30.51 12.61
C LYS A 475 -15.75 31.20 13.66
N GLU A 476 -15.42 30.51 14.75
CA GLU A 476 -14.57 31.01 15.84
C GLU A 476 -13.14 31.27 15.40
N SER A 477 -12.66 30.56 14.36
CA SER A 477 -11.33 30.79 13.77
C SER A 477 -11.25 32.00 12.86
N GLY A 478 -12.38 32.65 12.52
CA GLY A 478 -12.41 33.86 11.70
C GLY A 478 -12.87 33.65 10.24
N VAL A 479 -13.53 32.54 9.94
CA VAL A 479 -14.22 32.40 8.64
C VAL A 479 -15.48 33.23 8.63
N THR A 480 -15.58 34.16 7.67
CA THR A 480 -16.64 35.18 7.58
C THR A 480 -17.67 34.88 6.50
N VAL A 481 -17.34 34.01 5.54
CA VAL A 481 -18.26 33.56 4.48
C VAL A 481 -19.35 32.64 5.07
N PRO A 482 -20.52 32.52 4.43
CA PRO A 482 -21.56 31.59 4.87
C PRO A 482 -21.01 30.15 5.08
N LEU A 483 -21.41 29.53 6.18
CA LEU A 483 -21.11 28.16 6.51
C LEU A 483 -22.37 27.31 6.42
N HIS A 484 -22.31 26.15 5.76
CA HIS A 484 -23.45 25.25 5.63
C HIS A 484 -23.07 23.85 6.09
N LYS A 485 -23.98 23.20 6.82
CA LYS A 485 -23.79 21.83 7.27
C LYS A 485 -24.18 20.84 6.16
N VAL A 486 -23.23 20.02 5.73
CA VAL A 486 -23.41 18.90 4.79
C VAL A 486 -22.74 17.66 5.35
N PRO A 487 -23.48 16.83 6.12
CA PRO A 487 -22.93 15.68 6.80
C PRO A 487 -22.38 14.60 5.84
N HIS A 488 -21.44 13.79 6.33
CA HIS A 488 -21.12 12.54 5.65
C HIS A 488 -22.29 11.56 5.74
N ALA A 489 -22.41 10.70 4.76
CA ALA A 489 -23.44 9.67 4.71
C ALA A 489 -22.82 8.27 4.69
N ILE A 490 -23.64 7.28 5.01
CA ILE A 490 -23.26 5.86 4.99
C ILE A 490 -24.41 5.02 4.44
N GLU A 491 -24.07 3.94 3.73
CA GLU A 491 -25.00 2.85 3.47
C GLU A 491 -25.03 1.95 4.71
N VAL A 492 -26.19 1.86 5.36
CA VAL A 492 -26.34 1.06 6.58
C VAL A 492 -26.18 -0.42 6.25
N PRO A 493 -25.24 -1.14 6.88
CA PRO A 493 -24.91 -2.50 6.48
C PRO A 493 -26.04 -3.50 6.80
N ASN A 494 -26.26 -4.47 5.91
CA ASN A 494 -27.07 -5.63 6.23
C ASN A 494 -26.23 -6.62 7.05
N MET A 495 -26.43 -6.60 8.36
CA MET A 495 -25.67 -7.43 9.31
C MET A 495 -25.86 -8.94 9.08
N GLY A 496 -26.96 -9.38 8.45
CA GLY A 496 -27.22 -10.79 8.16
C GLY A 496 -26.31 -11.37 7.08
N SER A 497 -25.97 -10.57 6.07
CA SER A 497 -25.14 -11.01 4.93
C SER A 497 -23.63 -10.94 5.18
N LEU A 498 -23.18 -10.31 6.27
CA LEU A 498 -21.75 -10.16 6.55
C LEU A 498 -21.14 -11.49 7.04
N PRO A 499 -19.88 -11.78 6.65
CA PRO A 499 -19.15 -12.94 7.16
C PRO A 499 -18.94 -12.83 8.68
N THR A 500 -18.53 -13.94 9.30
CA THR A 500 -18.12 -13.96 10.70
C THR A 500 -16.63 -13.63 10.77
N PHE A 501 -16.27 -12.66 11.59
CA PHE A 501 -14.85 -12.37 11.88
C PHE A 501 -14.37 -13.38 12.94
N ASP A 502 -13.36 -14.18 12.57
CA ASP A 502 -12.80 -15.19 13.45
C ASP A 502 -11.66 -14.60 14.31
N LEU A 503 -11.78 -14.78 15.61
CA LEU A 503 -10.76 -14.45 16.60
C LEU A 503 -9.96 -15.74 16.93
N ASN A 504 -9.23 -16.27 15.94
CA ASN A 504 -8.50 -17.53 16.03
C ASN A 504 -7.66 -17.65 17.32
N GLY A 505 -7.85 -18.78 18.02
CA GLY A 505 -7.09 -19.11 19.24
C GLY A 505 -7.70 -18.56 20.53
N LEU A 506 -8.93 -18.05 20.51
CA LEU A 506 -9.66 -17.66 21.72
C LEU A 506 -10.73 -18.70 22.07
N ASP A 507 -10.57 -19.33 23.22
CA ASP A 507 -11.59 -20.21 23.79
C ASP A 507 -12.77 -19.41 24.33
N GLY A 508 -13.99 -19.93 24.11
CA GLY A 508 -15.22 -19.34 24.63
C GLY A 508 -15.78 -18.20 23.76
N ASN A 509 -16.73 -17.45 24.30
CA ASN A 509 -17.36 -16.30 23.66
C ASN A 509 -17.21 -15.05 24.55
N PRO A 510 -16.00 -14.49 24.64
CA PRO A 510 -15.72 -13.32 25.46
C PRO A 510 -16.49 -12.10 24.98
N PHE A 511 -16.73 -11.15 25.89
CA PHE A 511 -17.21 -9.81 25.52
C PHE A 511 -16.13 -9.07 24.75
N VAL A 512 -16.46 -8.56 23.56
CA VAL A 512 -15.49 -7.95 22.64
C VAL A 512 -15.65 -6.44 22.61
N PHE A 513 -14.69 -5.72 23.19
CA PHE A 513 -14.47 -4.33 22.87
C PHE A 513 -13.63 -4.23 21.60
N THR A 514 -14.01 -3.35 20.68
CA THR A 514 -13.25 -3.11 19.43
C THR A 514 -12.85 -1.66 19.33
N SER A 515 -11.61 -1.41 18.90
CA SER A 515 -11.13 -0.07 18.58
C SER A 515 -10.39 -0.07 17.24
N ILE A 516 -10.67 0.91 16.38
CA ILE A 516 -10.09 1.04 15.04
C ILE A 516 -9.50 2.43 14.91
N PHE A 517 -8.16 2.54 14.78
CA PHE A 517 -7.49 3.83 14.69
C PHE A 517 -6.06 3.72 14.14
N GLN A 518 -5.54 4.82 13.61
CA GLN A 518 -4.13 4.99 13.34
C GLN A 518 -3.39 5.36 14.64
N TRP A 519 -2.26 4.71 14.93
CA TRP A 519 -1.47 4.97 16.16
C TRP A 519 -0.81 6.36 16.10
N GLN A 520 -1.44 7.34 16.71
CA GLN A 520 -0.98 8.71 16.77
C GLN A 520 -1.53 9.44 18.00
N GLU A 521 -0.91 10.56 18.38
CA GLU A 521 -1.27 11.34 19.58
C GLU A 521 -2.75 11.73 19.64
N ARG A 522 -3.33 12.11 18.50
CA ARG A 522 -4.74 12.50 18.42
C ARG A 522 -5.70 11.36 18.72
N LYS A 523 -5.34 10.13 18.39
CA LYS A 523 -6.16 8.93 18.64
C LYS A 523 -6.01 8.38 20.05
N ASN A 524 -5.00 8.85 20.79
CA ASN A 524 -4.79 8.61 22.22
C ASN A 524 -4.80 7.11 22.62
N PRO A 525 -3.96 6.26 22.01
CA PRO A 525 -3.94 4.85 22.31
C PRO A 525 -3.69 4.52 23.78
N TYR A 526 -2.89 5.34 24.44
CA TYR A 526 -2.51 5.13 25.85
C TYR A 526 -3.66 5.35 26.82
N ALA A 527 -4.56 6.32 26.58
CA ALA A 527 -5.77 6.50 27.36
C ALA A 527 -6.70 5.28 27.24
N LEU A 528 -6.86 4.75 26.03
CA LEU A 528 -7.64 3.53 25.79
C LEU A 528 -7.04 2.33 26.52
N LEU A 529 -5.73 2.10 26.43
CA LEU A 529 -5.05 1.00 27.11
C LEU A 529 -5.15 1.14 28.63
N SER A 530 -4.96 2.35 29.19
CA SER A 530 -5.11 2.61 30.61
C SER A 530 -6.51 2.27 31.11
N ALA A 531 -7.53 2.82 30.42
CA ALA A 531 -8.93 2.60 30.83
C ALA A 531 -9.31 1.12 30.76
N TYR A 532 -8.94 0.43 29.69
CA TYR A 532 -9.24 -0.99 29.51
C TYR A 532 -8.52 -1.86 30.56
N CYS A 533 -7.23 -1.65 30.76
CA CYS A 533 -6.46 -2.40 31.75
C CYS A 533 -6.98 -2.19 33.17
N ALA A 534 -7.31 -0.96 33.57
CA ALA A 534 -7.86 -0.65 34.88
C ALA A 534 -9.31 -1.15 35.06
N ALA A 535 -10.11 -1.15 33.98
CA ALA A 535 -11.47 -1.66 34.05
C ALA A 535 -11.53 -3.16 34.27
N PHE A 536 -10.64 -3.95 33.64
CA PHE A 536 -10.76 -5.39 33.48
C PHE A 536 -9.55 -6.20 33.98
N SER A 537 -8.70 -5.63 34.83
CA SER A 537 -7.61 -6.39 35.48
C SER A 537 -8.17 -7.61 36.21
N GLY A 538 -7.71 -8.81 35.84
CA GLY A 538 -8.18 -10.08 36.41
C GLY A 538 -9.50 -10.61 35.85
N VAL A 539 -10.12 -9.97 34.86
CA VAL A 539 -11.33 -10.45 34.20
C VAL A 539 -10.94 -11.25 32.94
N GLU A 540 -11.39 -12.50 32.83
CA GLU A 540 -10.95 -13.41 31.75
C GLU A 540 -11.88 -13.48 30.55
N ASP A 541 -13.19 -13.21 30.72
CA ASP A 541 -14.21 -13.30 29.66
C ASP A 541 -14.43 -11.98 28.87
N VAL A 542 -13.42 -11.12 28.86
CA VAL A 542 -13.42 -9.87 28.10
C VAL A 542 -12.13 -9.77 27.25
N ILE A 543 -12.25 -9.18 26.07
CA ILE A 543 -11.12 -8.94 25.19
C ILE A 543 -11.23 -7.56 24.52
N LEU A 544 -10.09 -6.88 24.36
CA LEU A 544 -9.97 -5.71 23.52
C LEU A 544 -9.32 -6.07 22.19
N VAL A 545 -10.07 -5.93 21.12
CA VAL A 545 -9.55 -6.07 19.74
C VAL A 545 -9.08 -4.70 19.24
N LEU A 546 -7.78 -4.56 19.04
CA LEU A 546 -7.16 -3.37 18.51
C LEU A 546 -6.88 -3.56 17.01
N LYS A 547 -7.68 -2.98 16.15
CA LYS A 547 -7.36 -2.81 14.73
C LYS A 547 -6.60 -1.50 14.57
N THR A 548 -5.29 -1.58 14.40
CA THR A 548 -4.45 -0.38 14.36
C THR A 548 -3.27 -0.53 13.39
N TYR A 549 -2.69 0.59 13.01
CA TYR A 549 -1.51 0.71 12.16
C TYR A 549 -0.74 1.98 12.54
N LEU A 550 0.55 2.03 12.21
CA LEU A 550 1.40 3.18 12.52
C LEU A 550 1.12 4.37 11.58
N PHE A 551 1.70 5.51 11.89
CA PHE A 551 1.52 6.75 11.10
C PHE A 551 1.97 6.61 9.63
N ASP A 552 3.02 5.86 9.41
CA ASP A 552 3.55 5.55 8.09
C ASP A 552 2.69 4.50 7.34
N HIS A 553 1.49 4.20 7.87
CA HIS A 553 0.58 3.16 7.41
C HIS A 553 1.14 1.74 7.51
N SER A 554 2.26 1.53 8.23
CA SER A 554 2.75 0.18 8.49
C SER A 554 1.85 -0.54 9.50
N GLY A 555 1.59 -1.80 9.19
CA GLY A 555 1.13 -2.78 10.16
C GLY A 555 2.31 -3.46 10.85
N ASP A 556 3.35 -2.73 11.26
CA ASP A 556 4.47 -3.31 12.00
C ASP A 556 4.00 -3.83 13.36
N LYS A 557 3.66 -5.12 13.35
CA LYS A 557 3.09 -5.83 14.49
C LYS A 557 4.05 -5.85 15.69
N GLU A 558 5.33 -6.00 15.41
CA GLU A 558 6.35 -6.05 16.48
C GLU A 558 6.58 -4.68 17.10
N GLN A 559 6.61 -3.63 16.29
CA GLN A 559 6.73 -2.26 16.82
C GLN A 559 5.49 -1.87 17.63
N ILE A 560 4.28 -2.21 17.17
CA ILE A 560 3.05 -1.94 17.92
C ILE A 560 3.01 -2.78 19.21
N ARG A 561 3.39 -4.06 19.14
CA ARG A 561 3.54 -4.90 20.33
C ARG A 561 4.53 -4.32 21.32
N LYS A 562 5.67 -3.85 20.85
CA LYS A 562 6.68 -3.18 21.68
C LYS A 562 6.09 -1.96 22.38
N LEU A 563 5.40 -1.08 21.67
CA LEU A 563 4.71 0.07 22.26
C LEU A 563 3.69 -0.34 23.34
N ILE A 564 2.89 -1.39 23.08
CA ILE A 564 1.93 -1.92 24.03
C ILE A 564 2.65 -2.52 25.25
N MET A 565 3.73 -3.28 25.05
CA MET A 565 4.49 -3.90 26.13
C MET A 565 5.23 -2.86 27.00
N GLU A 566 5.85 -1.86 26.40
CA GLU A 566 6.46 -0.74 27.10
C GLU A 566 5.43 -0.02 27.97
N TYR A 567 4.23 0.19 27.42
CA TYR A 567 3.15 0.82 28.17
C TYR A 567 2.57 -0.09 29.28
N LYS A 568 2.44 -1.40 29.05
CA LYS A 568 2.08 -2.37 30.11
C LYS A 568 3.10 -2.33 31.26
N ASN A 569 4.40 -2.31 30.94
CA ASN A 569 5.45 -2.20 31.96
C ASN A 569 5.37 -0.88 32.74
N PHE A 570 4.97 0.21 32.08
CA PHE A 570 4.77 1.51 32.73
C PHE A 570 3.55 1.50 33.69
N ILE A 571 2.42 0.90 33.26
CA ILE A 571 1.22 0.78 34.11
C ILE A 571 1.46 -0.17 35.29
N ASN A 572 2.26 -1.22 35.10
CA ASN A 572 2.69 -2.19 36.12
C ASN A 572 1.53 -2.83 36.91
N LEU A 573 0.51 -3.36 36.20
CA LEU A 573 -0.61 -4.09 36.82
C LEU A 573 -0.24 -5.55 37.11
N PRO A 574 -0.78 -6.17 38.17
CA PRO A 574 -0.53 -7.58 38.50
C PRO A 574 -1.10 -8.55 37.45
N HIS A 575 -2.22 -8.20 36.82
CA HIS A 575 -2.90 -9.01 35.79
C HIS A 575 -3.38 -8.10 34.67
N PHE A 576 -2.94 -8.37 33.44
CA PHE A 576 -3.42 -7.68 32.25
C PHE A 576 -4.57 -8.43 31.58
N PRO A 577 -5.68 -7.77 31.23
CA PRO A 577 -6.75 -8.38 30.49
C PRO A 577 -6.33 -8.72 29.07
N LYS A 578 -7.05 -9.64 28.42
CA LYS A 578 -6.76 -10.15 27.07
C LYS A 578 -6.86 -9.03 26.03
N MET A 579 -5.90 -9.01 25.10
CA MET A 579 -5.90 -8.09 23.95
C MET A 579 -5.59 -8.88 22.68
N PHE A 580 -6.29 -8.57 21.61
CA PHE A 580 -6.07 -9.14 20.28
C PHE A 580 -5.69 -8.02 19.31
N LEU A 581 -4.52 -8.15 18.70
CA LEU A 581 -3.97 -7.12 17.80
C LEU A 581 -4.17 -7.53 16.36
N VAL A 582 -4.90 -6.70 15.61
CA VAL A 582 -5.11 -6.80 14.16
C VAL A 582 -4.37 -5.63 13.50
N VAL A 583 -3.29 -5.93 12.80
CA VAL A 583 -2.50 -4.94 12.07
C VAL A 583 -2.66 -5.08 10.57
N GLU A 584 -3.08 -6.25 10.11
CA GLU A 584 -3.33 -6.56 8.72
C GLU A 584 -4.39 -5.62 8.15
N ASN A 585 -4.18 -5.14 6.94
CA ASN A 585 -5.21 -4.36 6.25
C ASN A 585 -6.44 -5.23 5.97
N MET A 586 -7.59 -4.64 6.12
CA MET A 586 -8.88 -5.33 6.02
C MET A 586 -9.71 -4.68 4.92
N SER A 587 -10.38 -5.50 4.10
CA SER A 587 -11.42 -5.01 3.21
C SER A 587 -12.55 -4.35 4.02
N ARG A 588 -13.34 -3.50 3.37
CA ARG A 588 -14.53 -2.90 4.00
C ARG A 588 -15.46 -3.98 4.58
N GLU A 589 -15.66 -5.07 3.85
CA GLU A 589 -16.47 -6.20 4.31
C GLU A 589 -15.92 -6.82 5.60
N ASN A 590 -14.60 -7.01 5.70
CA ASN A 590 -13.96 -7.55 6.90
C ASN A 590 -13.99 -6.56 8.08
N ILE A 591 -13.92 -5.25 7.83
CA ILE A 591 -14.13 -4.22 8.88
C ILE A 591 -15.57 -4.31 9.41
N LEU A 592 -16.54 -4.45 8.52
CA LEU A 592 -17.94 -4.63 8.95
C LEU A 592 -18.17 -5.96 9.67
N ALA A 593 -17.48 -7.04 9.25
CA ALA A 593 -17.49 -8.32 9.97
C ALA A 593 -16.86 -8.21 11.36
N LEU A 594 -15.79 -7.41 11.52
CA LEU A 594 -15.21 -7.10 12.82
C LEU A 594 -16.21 -6.34 13.71
N HIS A 595 -16.90 -5.33 13.17
CA HIS A 595 -18.00 -4.68 13.90
C HIS A 595 -19.13 -5.65 14.24
N LYS A 596 -19.49 -6.58 13.34
CA LYS A 596 -20.49 -7.62 13.63
C LYS A 596 -20.11 -8.47 14.84
N ARG A 597 -18.83 -8.88 14.96
CA ARG A 597 -18.30 -9.67 16.08
C ARG A 597 -18.19 -8.86 17.38
N SER A 598 -18.05 -7.56 17.29
CA SER A 598 -17.89 -6.64 18.42
C SER A 598 -19.18 -6.56 19.27
N ASP A 599 -19.02 -6.48 20.60
CA ASP A 599 -20.11 -6.14 21.52
C ASP A 599 -20.18 -4.64 21.80
N CYS A 600 -19.03 -3.95 21.76
CA CYS A 600 -18.95 -2.50 21.93
C CYS A 600 -17.73 -1.93 21.17
N PHE A 601 -17.91 -0.80 20.50
CA PHE A 601 -16.83 0.00 19.96
C PHE A 601 -16.38 1.05 20.97
N ILE A 602 -15.07 1.23 21.13
CA ILE A 602 -14.50 2.25 22.00
C ILE A 602 -13.32 2.95 21.34
N LEU A 603 -13.30 4.27 21.42
CA LEU A 603 -12.10 5.04 21.10
C LEU A 603 -12.08 6.30 21.98
N LEU A 604 -11.01 6.46 22.75
CA LEU A 604 -10.79 7.58 23.66
C LEU A 604 -9.89 8.65 23.03
N GLN A 605 -10.21 9.01 21.79
CA GLN A 605 -9.45 9.98 21.03
C GLN A 605 -9.55 11.39 21.61
N ARG A 606 -8.53 12.21 21.32
CA ARG A 606 -8.52 13.62 21.70
C ARG A 606 -9.37 14.49 20.79
N SER A 607 -9.54 14.12 19.54
CA SER A 607 -10.39 14.85 18.61
C SER A 607 -10.67 14.11 17.30
N GLU A 608 -11.81 14.35 16.70
CA GLU A 608 -12.25 13.90 15.38
C GLU A 608 -13.02 14.99 14.63
N GLY A 609 -12.77 15.09 13.32
CA GLY A 609 -13.56 15.97 12.46
C GLY A 609 -14.95 15.41 12.12
N TRP A 610 -15.07 14.07 12.04
CA TRP A 610 -16.32 13.33 11.90
C TRP A 610 -16.31 12.04 12.71
N GLY A 611 -15.26 11.21 12.59
CA GLY A 611 -15.13 9.94 13.27
C GLY A 611 -15.73 8.77 12.48
N LEU A 612 -15.21 8.49 11.28
CA LEU A 612 -15.70 7.40 10.43
C LEU A 612 -15.77 6.03 11.15
N PRO A 613 -14.77 5.58 11.95
CA PRO A 613 -14.88 4.30 12.65
C PRO A 613 -16.04 4.24 13.66
N HIS A 614 -16.33 5.35 14.35
CA HIS A 614 -17.48 5.47 15.23
C HIS A 614 -18.78 5.39 14.44
N PHE A 615 -18.81 6.06 13.28
CA PHE A 615 -19.98 6.12 12.40
C PHE A 615 -20.31 4.74 11.84
N GLU A 616 -19.31 3.97 11.42
CA GLU A 616 -19.46 2.60 10.94
C GLU A 616 -19.92 1.66 12.05
N ALA A 617 -19.33 1.74 13.24
CA ALA A 617 -19.75 0.94 14.40
C ALA A 617 -21.20 1.21 14.79
N ALA A 618 -21.60 2.48 14.86
CA ALA A 618 -22.98 2.89 15.17
C ALA A 618 -23.96 2.47 14.08
N ALA A 619 -23.60 2.58 12.79
CA ALA A 619 -24.39 2.08 11.66
C ALA A 619 -24.57 0.54 11.70
N CYS A 620 -23.60 -0.19 12.27
CA CYS A 620 -23.71 -1.62 12.58
C CYS A 620 -24.54 -1.92 13.82
N GLY A 621 -25.12 -0.93 14.50
CA GLY A 621 -25.92 -1.09 15.71
C GLY A 621 -25.10 -1.42 16.95
N LYS A 622 -23.80 -1.08 16.97
CA LYS A 622 -22.93 -1.33 18.13
C LYS A 622 -22.97 -0.15 19.10
N PRO A 623 -23.01 -0.43 20.43
CA PRO A 623 -22.77 0.60 21.44
C PRO A 623 -21.42 1.27 21.19
N VAL A 624 -21.36 2.59 21.34
CA VAL A 624 -20.12 3.36 21.12
C VAL A 624 -19.77 4.12 22.39
N ILE A 625 -18.52 3.96 22.87
CA ILE A 625 -17.91 4.75 23.95
C ILE A 625 -16.91 5.71 23.32
N THR A 626 -17.05 7.02 23.58
CA THR A 626 -16.19 8.07 22.99
C THR A 626 -16.26 9.35 23.83
N PRO A 627 -15.26 10.23 23.81
CA PRO A 627 -15.38 11.56 24.44
C PRO A 627 -16.52 12.39 23.83
N GLY A 628 -17.20 13.16 24.70
CA GLY A 628 -18.29 14.07 24.28
C GLY A 628 -17.79 15.32 23.55
N TYR A 629 -16.70 15.21 22.71
CA TYR A 629 -16.04 16.32 22.03
C TYR A 629 -15.60 15.94 20.62
N GLY A 630 -15.91 16.80 19.66
CA GLY A 630 -15.53 16.62 18.25
C GLY A 630 -16.70 16.27 17.34
N GLY A 631 -16.39 16.01 16.06
CA GLY A 631 -17.39 15.81 15.01
C GLY A 631 -18.30 14.60 15.19
N GLN A 632 -17.87 13.53 15.87
CA GLN A 632 -18.69 12.36 16.14
C GLN A 632 -19.93 12.68 17.01
N THR A 633 -19.93 13.79 17.73
CA THR A 633 -21.11 14.24 18.50
C THR A 633 -22.28 14.67 17.60
N GLU A 634 -22.07 14.76 16.28
CA GLU A 634 -23.15 15.00 15.33
C GLU A 634 -24.16 13.85 15.32
N PHE A 635 -23.70 12.61 15.38
CA PHE A 635 -24.53 11.42 15.31
C PHE A 635 -24.57 10.58 16.62
N LEU A 636 -23.63 10.81 17.53
CA LEU A 636 -23.61 10.16 18.86
C LEU A 636 -24.13 11.15 19.92
N LYS A 637 -25.24 10.78 20.54
CA LYS A 637 -25.92 11.55 21.55
C LYS A 637 -25.98 10.78 22.88
N PRO A 638 -26.26 11.42 24.04
CA PRO A 638 -26.31 10.73 25.34
C PRO A 638 -27.34 9.58 25.42
N ASP A 639 -28.40 9.63 24.61
CA ASP A 639 -29.44 8.60 24.58
C ASP A 639 -29.14 7.42 23.67
N ASN A 640 -28.16 7.54 22.73
CA ASN A 640 -27.79 6.50 21.76
C ASN A 640 -26.32 6.08 21.84
N SER A 641 -25.55 6.64 22.78
CA SER A 641 -24.12 6.35 22.95
C SER A 641 -23.66 6.58 24.39
N TYR A 642 -22.40 6.28 24.68
CA TYR A 642 -21.76 6.50 25.96
C TYR A 642 -20.67 7.56 25.79
N LEU A 643 -20.99 8.81 26.18
CA LEU A 643 -20.07 9.94 26.05
C LEU A 643 -19.28 10.10 27.35
N THR A 644 -17.93 10.01 27.27
CA THR A 644 -17.06 10.25 28.43
C THR A 644 -16.91 11.75 28.68
N ASN A 645 -16.72 12.12 29.94
CA ASN A 645 -16.27 13.46 30.33
C ASN A 645 -14.87 13.73 29.78
N TYR A 646 -14.48 14.99 29.70
CA TYR A 646 -13.18 15.41 29.20
C TYR A 646 -12.77 16.78 29.76
N THR A 647 -11.46 17.07 29.63
CA THR A 647 -10.89 18.42 29.80
C THR A 647 -10.23 18.88 28.51
N LEU A 648 -10.08 20.19 28.32
CA LEU A 648 -9.39 20.70 27.13
C LEU A 648 -7.91 20.91 27.42
N THR A 649 -7.06 20.42 26.51
CA THR A 649 -5.59 20.54 26.58
C THR A 649 -5.04 21.08 25.25
N PRO A 650 -3.91 21.79 25.26
CA PRO A 650 -3.25 22.24 24.03
C PRO A 650 -2.84 21.08 23.13
N VAL A 651 -2.94 21.27 21.82
CA VAL A 651 -2.47 20.28 20.83
C VAL A 651 -0.95 20.18 20.90
N CYS A 652 -0.43 18.96 21.04
CA CYS A 652 1.00 18.67 21.05
C CYS A 652 1.32 17.39 20.24
N GLY A 653 2.58 17.22 19.84
CA GLY A 653 3.08 16.01 19.16
C GLY A 653 2.60 15.80 17.73
N MET A 654 1.78 16.70 17.15
CA MET A 654 1.16 16.52 15.85
C MET A 654 1.89 17.22 14.69
N ASN A 655 2.93 18.02 14.96
CA ASN A 655 3.69 18.74 13.92
C ASN A 655 4.40 17.82 12.92
N LYS A 656 4.75 16.60 13.33
CA LYS A 656 5.32 15.56 12.44
C LYS A 656 4.32 15.00 11.42
N PHE A 657 3.02 15.16 11.70
CA PHE A 657 1.93 14.66 10.85
C PHE A 657 1.42 15.72 9.86
N SER A 658 1.33 16.98 10.31
CA SER A 658 0.88 18.08 9.47
C SER A 658 1.31 19.42 10.04
N PRO A 659 1.74 20.39 9.20
CA PRO A 659 2.13 21.73 9.66
C PRO A 659 0.93 22.57 10.13
N TYR A 660 -0.30 22.11 9.90
CA TYR A 660 -1.52 22.83 10.30
C TYR A 660 -1.90 22.65 11.76
N TYR A 661 -1.31 21.66 12.47
CA TYR A 661 -1.45 21.51 13.91
C TYR A 661 -0.48 22.43 14.65
N ARG A 662 -1.02 23.19 15.61
CA ARG A 662 -0.27 24.21 16.37
C ARG A 662 -0.62 24.15 17.86
N GLY A 663 0.29 24.60 18.70
CA GLY A 663 0.11 24.63 20.15
C GLY A 663 -0.91 25.66 20.68
N ASP A 664 -1.45 26.57 19.80
CA ASP A 664 -2.55 27.47 20.12
C ASP A 664 -3.95 26.89 19.79
N GLN A 665 -4.00 25.63 19.41
CA GLN A 665 -5.20 24.83 19.22
C GLN A 665 -5.42 23.93 20.44
N TYR A 666 -6.68 23.56 20.67
CA TYR A 666 -7.07 22.66 21.76
C TYR A 666 -7.76 21.42 21.24
N TRP A 667 -7.64 20.35 22.00
CA TRP A 667 -8.37 19.10 21.87
C TRP A 667 -8.80 18.60 23.24
N CYS A 668 -9.56 17.54 23.34
CA CYS A 668 -9.96 16.98 24.63
C CYS A 668 -8.96 15.96 25.15
N GLU A 669 -8.80 15.91 26.46
CA GLU A 669 -8.22 14.77 27.17
C GLU A 669 -9.35 14.06 27.90
N PRO A 670 -9.65 12.78 27.56
CA PRO A 670 -10.75 12.02 28.17
C PRO A 670 -10.53 11.81 29.67
N ASP A 671 -11.62 11.87 30.43
CA ASP A 671 -11.62 11.48 31.83
C ASP A 671 -11.53 9.94 31.95
N LEU A 672 -10.38 9.45 32.40
CA LEU A 672 -10.11 8.01 32.47
C LEU A 672 -10.99 7.29 33.50
N GLU A 673 -11.25 7.89 34.67
CA GLU A 673 -12.10 7.28 35.69
C GLU A 673 -13.53 7.14 35.19
N ASN A 674 -14.05 8.17 34.55
CA ASN A 674 -15.35 8.12 33.90
C ASN A 674 -15.40 7.06 32.78
N ALA A 675 -14.35 6.97 31.95
CA ALA A 675 -14.24 5.95 30.89
C ALA A 675 -14.22 4.52 31.48
N ILE A 676 -13.46 4.28 32.55
CA ILE A 676 -13.40 2.98 33.27
C ILE A 676 -14.79 2.58 33.76
N ASN A 677 -15.49 3.52 34.42
CA ASN A 677 -16.84 3.26 34.94
C ASN A 677 -17.84 2.95 33.83
N ILE A 678 -17.78 3.69 32.73
CA ILE A 678 -18.62 3.42 31.55
C ILE A 678 -18.30 2.05 30.93
N MET A 679 -17.03 1.68 30.79
CA MET A 679 -16.65 0.36 30.24
C MET A 679 -17.20 -0.78 31.10
N ARG A 680 -17.07 -0.69 32.43
CA ARG A 680 -17.64 -1.66 33.35
C ARG A 680 -19.17 -1.69 33.30
N HIS A 681 -19.82 -0.53 33.18
CA HIS A 681 -21.27 -0.44 33.03
C HIS A 681 -21.75 -1.16 31.76
N VAL A 682 -21.13 -0.89 30.61
CA VAL A 682 -21.45 -1.52 29.33
C VAL A 682 -21.26 -3.03 29.35
N TYR A 683 -20.19 -3.50 29.98
CA TYR A 683 -19.93 -4.94 30.16
C TYR A 683 -20.99 -5.63 31.02
N ASN A 684 -21.41 -4.99 32.11
CA ASN A 684 -22.40 -5.55 33.05
C ASN A 684 -23.83 -5.40 32.57
N ASN A 685 -24.16 -4.40 31.74
CA ASN A 685 -25.50 -4.06 31.28
C ASN A 685 -25.66 -4.25 29.76
N ARG A 686 -25.40 -5.47 29.29
CA ARG A 686 -25.31 -5.81 27.85
C ARG A 686 -26.59 -5.49 27.07
N ASP A 687 -27.77 -5.70 27.64
CA ASP A 687 -29.05 -5.46 26.96
C ASP A 687 -29.34 -3.97 26.80
N GLU A 688 -29.11 -3.16 27.85
CA GLU A 688 -29.18 -1.71 27.76
C GLU A 688 -28.22 -1.18 26.67
N SER A 689 -26.99 -1.70 26.66
CA SER A 689 -25.95 -1.31 25.72
C SER A 689 -26.35 -1.64 24.29
N ARG A 690 -26.90 -2.84 24.04
CA ARG A 690 -27.43 -3.20 22.71
C ARG A 690 -28.60 -2.29 22.29
N ALA A 691 -29.50 -1.94 23.22
CA ALA A 691 -30.60 -1.02 22.94
C ALA A 691 -30.09 0.38 22.55
N LYS A 692 -29.05 0.90 23.22
CA LYS A 692 -28.38 2.15 22.80
C LYS A 692 -27.74 2.04 21.42
N GLY A 693 -27.05 0.96 21.11
CA GLY A 693 -26.48 0.72 19.78
C GLY A 693 -27.56 0.66 18.70
N ALA A 694 -28.69 0.01 18.96
CA ALA A 694 -29.83 -0.04 18.04
C ALA A 694 -30.39 1.37 17.79
N LYS A 695 -30.57 2.19 18.82
CA LYS A 695 -30.99 3.61 18.67
C LYS A 695 -30.01 4.41 17.82
N ALA A 696 -28.70 4.19 17.97
CA ALA A 696 -27.69 4.86 17.14
C ALA A 696 -27.83 4.49 15.67
N ARG A 697 -28.03 3.20 15.38
CA ARG A 697 -28.26 2.71 14.02
C ARG A 697 -29.53 3.30 13.41
N ASP A 698 -30.63 3.31 14.15
CA ASP A 698 -31.89 3.88 13.70
C ASP A 698 -31.73 5.37 13.38
N TYR A 699 -31.10 6.13 14.27
CA TYR A 699 -30.83 7.54 14.07
C TYR A 699 -29.95 7.79 12.82
N ILE A 700 -28.93 6.95 12.59
CA ILE A 700 -28.08 7.05 11.39
C ILE A 700 -28.87 6.70 10.12
N SER A 701 -29.67 5.64 10.16
CA SER A 701 -30.47 5.19 9.02
C SER A 701 -31.53 6.22 8.59
N GLU A 702 -32.01 7.01 9.53
CA GLU A 702 -32.98 8.07 9.25
C GLU A 702 -32.34 9.35 8.77
N ASN A 703 -31.12 9.70 9.27
CA ASN A 703 -30.58 11.06 9.11
C ASN A 703 -29.34 11.14 8.21
N PHE A 704 -28.60 10.06 7.97
CA PHE A 704 -27.29 10.10 7.32
C PHE A 704 -27.17 9.12 6.14
N THR A 705 -28.27 8.92 5.41
CA THR A 705 -28.24 8.16 4.15
C THR A 705 -27.86 9.03 2.97
N TRP A 706 -27.28 8.45 1.92
CA TRP A 706 -26.93 9.15 0.70
C TRP A 706 -28.12 9.84 0.01
N ASP A 707 -29.33 9.25 0.12
CA ASP A 707 -30.55 9.89 -0.40
C ASP A 707 -30.88 11.18 0.35
N ARG A 708 -30.87 11.12 1.70
CA ARG A 708 -31.17 12.27 2.55
C ARG A 708 -30.15 13.40 2.37
N ILE A 709 -28.85 13.06 2.36
CA ILE A 709 -27.79 14.05 2.16
C ILE A 709 -27.84 14.62 0.74
N GLY A 710 -28.13 13.81 -0.28
CA GLY A 710 -28.35 14.28 -1.64
C GLY A 710 -29.50 15.31 -1.73
N LYS A 711 -30.63 15.06 -1.07
CA LYS A 711 -31.75 16.01 -0.99
C LYS A 711 -31.35 17.32 -0.30
N MET A 712 -30.58 17.25 0.79
CA MET A 712 -30.07 18.43 1.51
C MET A 712 -29.17 19.29 0.61
N VAL A 713 -28.22 18.65 -0.08
CA VAL A 713 -27.29 19.30 -1.01
C VAL A 713 -28.05 19.98 -2.15
N VAL A 714 -28.99 19.26 -2.77
CA VAL A 714 -29.80 19.81 -3.88
C VAL A 714 -30.72 20.93 -3.43
N ALA A 715 -31.30 20.84 -2.24
CA ALA A 715 -32.08 21.94 -1.68
C ALA A 715 -31.23 23.22 -1.57
N ARG A 716 -30.00 23.11 -1.03
CA ARG A 716 -29.10 24.27 -0.93
C ARG A 716 -28.69 24.81 -2.31
N LEU A 717 -28.34 23.95 -3.27
CA LEU A 717 -28.03 24.39 -4.63
C LEU A 717 -29.22 25.10 -5.30
N SER A 718 -30.45 24.65 -5.08
CA SER A 718 -31.67 25.27 -5.60
C SER A 718 -32.01 26.61 -4.94
N GLU A 719 -31.66 26.78 -3.66
CA GLU A 719 -31.75 28.11 -3.00
C GLU A 719 -30.80 29.12 -3.67
N LEU A 720 -29.57 28.68 -3.96
CA LEU A 720 -28.59 29.53 -4.67
C LEU A 720 -29.05 29.88 -6.09
N ASP A 721 -29.73 28.96 -6.80
CA ASP A 721 -30.35 29.29 -8.10
C ASP A 721 -31.36 30.42 -8.00
N LYS A 722 -32.25 30.37 -6.99
CA LYS A 722 -33.29 31.41 -6.77
C LYS A 722 -32.72 32.77 -6.36
N SER A 723 -31.62 32.79 -5.61
CA SER A 723 -31.01 34.03 -5.11
C SER A 723 -30.15 34.74 -6.16
N ARG A 724 -29.87 34.11 -7.28
CA ARG A 724 -28.95 34.59 -8.35
C ARG A 724 -29.67 34.78 -9.69
N SER A 725 -30.90 34.29 -9.83
CA SER A 725 -31.83 34.64 -10.92
C SER A 725 -32.53 35.95 -10.63
#